data_b78876c4f6628c52875f49f51c62434f
#
_entry.id   b78876c4f6628c52875f49f51c62434f
#
_cell.length_a   1.000
_cell.length_b   1.000
_cell.length_c   1.000
_cell.angle_alpha   90.00
_cell.angle_beta   90.00
_cell.angle_gamma   90.00
#
_symmetry.space_group_name_H-M   'P 1'
#
loop_
_entity.id
_entity.type
_entity.pdbx_description
1 polymer ?
#
loop_
_entity_poly.entity_id
_entity_poly.type
_entity_poly.pdbx_seq_one_letter_code
_entity_poly.pdbx_strand_id
1 'polypeptide(L)'
;MFFAIRDDDGAPSPLDDLEATRVEGLATQEAMVLLNRSAPSPVDPTIAHRIITETQGCPLALVEVPRELSADELAGLAVLPEPLPLGRRLEAQFLRRIRSLPIEAQALMVIIAADASGDEGAIRRAAASLDLPLIAAEVAVDADLIERTSWTTFRHPLIRAAAYNGASSALRRDVHGALAEATIRSEAPDRYAWHRAASASGPDEPIAIELEAAAARTRNRGGYASEATFLTRAAELTPEPSERSRRMLDAAQAALTAGLRERAIRLIDEALKQEPSPSPLLLARAQRLRASCDSFTLPGAAAAIHLAAARSLESLDVRLARDTYIEALQATVISAQLTSGTSPEEVARAALSAPPPDNDRSAMADSMLDGFATRLAFGSNESIPLFRNALDIISEDDVLPTGRTLWAMLVQTAALEVWDAVGYRRSLDLLEQSQRAGGELDSLRITLLALSRSEMWNGRFGVAEAYRAEVSALAAAIEGEGPIADMFVMLSVHVLAWQGREAEVREAVSILTGEFAVAIGAGSGVNVARLALATLENGLRHYGEALVAARPLFEEDIPPDGNLILPEIVEAGVRSGDISIAAAALERLDERARTSGTPWALGLLARSRALLASDDEAEALYRESIDQLDAAPVAAESARAHLLYGEWLRRQKRRTDARHQLRTAHQLFSGMGARAFEERARLELAATGAHARERSVVTALDLTPQEEQIARLAAGGETNAEIASKLYISPNTVDYHLRKVYRKLALRSRRDLRRLFA
;
A
#
# COMPACT_ATOMS: atom_id res chain seq x y z
N MET A 1 -32.04 19.28 35.72
CA MET A 1 -33.10 19.06 34.70
C MET A 1 -32.43 19.33 33.38
N PHE A 2 -32.51 18.42 32.40
CA PHE A 2 -31.95 18.63 31.06
C PHE A 2 -33.09 18.99 30.11
N PHE A 3 -32.91 20.02 29.32
CA PHE A 3 -33.80 20.39 28.23
C PHE A 3 -33.09 20.15 26.92
N ALA A 4 -33.74 19.51 25.95
CA ALA A 4 -33.24 19.39 24.59
C ALA A 4 -34.09 20.34 23.71
N ILE A 5 -33.43 21.29 23.10
CA ILE A 5 -34.03 22.21 22.13
C ILE A 5 -33.37 21.99 20.78
N ARG A 6 -34.12 22.18 19.71
CA ARG A 6 -33.55 22.20 18.38
C ARG A 6 -32.86 23.56 18.21
N ASP A 7 -31.63 23.51 17.69
CA ASP A 7 -30.87 24.70 17.33
C ASP A 7 -31.53 25.33 16.09
N ASP A 8 -32.53 26.16 16.30
CA ASP A 8 -33.14 26.98 15.25
C ASP A 8 -32.41 28.33 15.28
N ASP A 9 -31.36 28.45 14.42
CA ASP A 9 -30.51 29.63 14.36
C ASP A 9 -31.32 30.93 14.22
N GLY A 10 -31.43 31.67 15.31
CA GLY A 10 -31.91 33.04 15.35
C GLY A 10 -33.31 33.28 15.97
N ALA A 11 -34.05 32.29 16.39
CA ALA A 11 -35.24 32.49 17.20
C ALA A 11 -34.86 32.59 18.69
N PRO A 12 -35.15 33.68 19.39
CA PRO A 12 -34.85 33.78 20.82
C PRO A 12 -35.59 32.69 21.59
N SER A 13 -34.83 31.82 22.24
CA SER A 13 -35.36 30.78 23.10
C SER A 13 -35.50 31.30 24.54
N PRO A 14 -36.58 30.96 25.27
CA PRO A 14 -36.62 31.25 26.68
C PRO A 14 -35.54 30.56 27.53
N LEU A 15 -34.67 29.75 26.90
CA LEU A 15 -33.59 29.00 27.52
C LEU A 15 -32.20 29.53 27.13
N ASP A 16 -32.10 30.63 26.38
CA ASP A 16 -30.82 31.20 25.91
C ASP A 16 -29.87 31.62 27.03
N ASP A 17 -30.37 31.84 28.23
CA ASP A 17 -29.56 32.15 29.42
C ASP A 17 -28.98 30.91 30.12
N LEU A 18 -29.26 29.69 29.64
CA LEU A 18 -28.76 28.45 30.20
C LEU A 18 -27.52 27.99 29.46
N GLU A 19 -26.56 27.36 30.18
CA GLU A 19 -25.41 26.73 29.58
C GLU A 19 -25.85 25.62 28.60
N ALA A 20 -25.58 25.79 27.33
CA ALA A 20 -25.99 24.87 26.28
C ALA A 20 -24.80 24.02 25.78
N THR A 21 -25.01 22.73 25.65
CA THR A 21 -24.07 21.81 24.98
C THR A 21 -24.63 21.43 23.62
N ARG A 22 -23.89 21.72 22.55
CA ARG A 22 -24.28 21.32 21.21
C ARG A 22 -24.02 19.83 21.03
N VAL A 23 -25.02 19.06 20.59
CA VAL A 23 -24.92 17.65 20.27
C VAL A 23 -24.63 17.52 18.78
N GLU A 24 -23.40 17.09 18.45
CA GLU A 24 -22.99 16.84 17.08
C GLU A 24 -23.28 15.39 16.64
N GLY A 25 -23.00 15.04 15.37
CA GLY A 25 -23.10 13.66 14.89
C GLY A 25 -22.07 12.74 15.56
N LEU A 26 -22.27 11.44 15.43
CA LEU A 26 -21.33 10.43 15.93
C LEU A 26 -19.98 10.55 15.24
N ALA A 27 -18.91 10.33 15.98
CA ALA A 27 -17.58 10.20 15.39
C ALA A 27 -17.51 8.97 14.45
N THR A 28 -16.58 8.95 13.52
CA THR A 28 -16.52 7.95 12.43
C THR A 28 -16.57 6.51 12.93
N GLN A 29 -15.88 6.21 14.02
CA GLN A 29 -15.81 4.85 14.56
C GLN A 29 -17.16 4.39 15.15
N GLU A 30 -17.81 5.22 15.95
CA GLU A 30 -19.13 4.93 16.52
C GLU A 30 -20.22 4.91 15.44
N ALA A 31 -20.10 5.80 14.45
CA ALA A 31 -20.98 5.84 13.28
C ALA A 31 -20.87 4.53 12.47
N MET A 32 -19.66 4.01 12.25
CA MET A 32 -19.42 2.73 11.59
C MET A 32 -20.07 1.56 12.33
N VAL A 33 -19.92 1.49 13.64
CA VAL A 33 -20.54 0.45 14.47
C VAL A 33 -22.08 0.50 14.36
N LEU A 34 -22.66 1.72 14.45
CA LEU A 34 -24.11 1.87 14.34
C LEU A 34 -24.62 1.49 12.96
N LEU A 35 -23.94 1.92 11.90
CA LEU A 35 -24.26 1.64 10.51
C LEU A 35 -24.27 0.12 10.24
N ASN A 36 -23.17 -0.58 10.59
CA ASN A 36 -23.05 -2.03 10.37
C ASN A 36 -24.06 -2.86 11.16
N ARG A 37 -24.50 -2.37 12.34
CA ARG A 37 -25.57 -3.03 13.11
C ARG A 37 -26.96 -2.81 12.53
N SER A 38 -27.17 -1.71 11.82
CA SER A 38 -28.48 -1.30 11.31
C SER A 38 -28.74 -1.72 9.88
N ALA A 39 -27.68 -2.00 9.12
CA ALA A 39 -27.75 -2.38 7.73
C ALA A 39 -28.37 -3.78 7.55
N PRO A 40 -29.22 -3.98 6.52
CA PRO A 40 -29.89 -5.27 6.25
C PRO A 40 -28.94 -6.31 5.62
N SER A 41 -27.80 -5.87 5.10
CA SER A 41 -26.75 -6.70 4.49
C SER A 41 -25.38 -6.11 4.79
N PRO A 42 -24.28 -6.89 4.61
CA PRO A 42 -22.92 -6.36 4.77
C PRO A 42 -22.70 -5.10 3.92
N VAL A 43 -22.05 -4.10 4.51
CA VAL A 43 -21.78 -2.82 3.85
C VAL A 43 -20.30 -2.78 3.45
N ASP A 44 -20.02 -2.46 2.19
CA ASP A 44 -18.66 -2.20 1.72
C ASP A 44 -18.05 -1.03 2.52
N PRO A 45 -16.79 -1.11 2.97
CA PRO A 45 -16.16 -0.07 3.79
C PRO A 45 -16.15 1.32 3.12
N THR A 46 -16.01 1.38 1.80
CA THR A 46 -16.05 2.65 1.04
C THR A 46 -17.45 3.24 1.04
N ILE A 47 -18.46 2.37 0.89
CA ILE A 47 -19.87 2.75 0.95
C ILE A 47 -20.22 3.23 2.36
N ALA A 48 -19.78 2.51 3.38
CA ALA A 48 -19.97 2.90 4.77
C ALA A 48 -19.37 4.28 5.06
N HIS A 49 -18.12 4.51 4.62
CA HIS A 49 -17.48 5.81 4.80
C HIS A 49 -18.24 6.95 4.10
N ARG A 50 -18.70 6.70 2.87
CA ARG A 50 -19.51 7.66 2.13
C ARG A 50 -20.83 7.99 2.84
N ILE A 51 -21.55 6.96 3.33
CA ILE A 51 -22.79 7.16 4.10
C ILE A 51 -22.52 8.01 5.36
N ILE A 52 -21.47 7.71 6.11
CA ILE A 52 -21.10 8.46 7.32
C ILE A 52 -20.78 9.92 6.99
N THR A 53 -20.01 10.16 5.93
CA THR A 53 -19.63 11.51 5.50
C THR A 53 -20.84 12.33 5.05
N GLU A 54 -21.70 11.77 4.18
CA GLU A 54 -22.86 12.47 3.66
C GLU A 54 -23.95 12.67 4.72
N THR A 55 -24.01 11.81 5.75
CA THR A 55 -24.95 11.97 6.87
C THR A 55 -24.37 12.78 8.03
N GLN A 56 -23.08 13.16 7.97
CA GLN A 56 -22.35 13.82 9.05
C GLN A 56 -22.49 13.10 10.40
N GLY A 57 -22.50 11.77 10.38
CA GLY A 57 -22.66 10.95 11.59
C GLY A 57 -24.03 11.04 12.27
N CYS A 58 -25.07 11.55 11.60
CA CYS A 58 -26.42 11.65 12.16
C CYS A 58 -26.99 10.24 12.49
N PRO A 59 -27.22 9.89 13.78
CA PRO A 59 -27.59 8.51 14.15
C PRO A 59 -28.85 8.00 13.45
N LEU A 60 -29.86 8.87 13.27
CA LEU A 60 -31.10 8.49 12.60
C LEU A 60 -30.86 8.19 11.11
N ALA A 61 -30.03 8.98 10.43
CA ALA A 61 -29.68 8.75 9.03
C ALA A 61 -28.86 7.46 8.86
N LEU A 62 -27.91 7.19 9.77
CA LEU A 62 -27.12 5.95 9.76
C LEU A 62 -27.97 4.68 9.93
N VAL A 63 -29.13 4.78 10.57
CA VAL A 63 -30.07 3.64 10.71
C VAL A 63 -31.02 3.52 9.52
N GLU A 64 -31.46 4.65 8.94
CA GLU A 64 -32.48 4.66 7.90
C GLU A 64 -31.92 4.53 6.48
N VAL A 65 -30.80 5.21 6.15
CA VAL A 65 -30.21 5.19 4.81
C VAL A 65 -29.90 3.77 4.30
N PRO A 66 -29.27 2.88 5.09
CA PRO A 66 -28.96 1.53 4.62
C PRO A 66 -30.19 0.68 4.27
N ARG A 67 -31.35 1.01 4.80
CA ARG A 67 -32.62 0.30 4.54
C ARG A 67 -33.26 0.68 3.22
N GLU A 68 -32.93 1.84 2.69
CA GLU A 68 -33.43 2.36 1.42
C GLU A 68 -32.49 1.99 0.26
N LEU A 69 -31.28 1.50 0.55
CA LEU A 69 -30.33 1.01 -0.43
C LEU A 69 -30.54 -0.47 -0.70
N SER A 70 -30.37 -0.87 -1.95
CA SER A 70 -30.37 -2.29 -2.35
C SER A 70 -29.16 -3.01 -1.78
N ALA A 71 -29.20 -4.35 -1.72
CA ALA A 71 -28.06 -5.16 -1.32
C ALA A 71 -26.85 -4.93 -2.22
N ASP A 72 -27.06 -4.70 -3.52
CA ASP A 72 -26.00 -4.43 -4.48
C ASP A 72 -25.37 -3.05 -4.27
N GLU A 73 -26.14 -2.03 -3.94
CA GLU A 73 -25.64 -0.70 -3.60
C GLU A 73 -24.84 -0.71 -2.29
N LEU A 74 -25.34 -1.37 -1.24
CA LEU A 74 -24.62 -1.54 0.02
C LEU A 74 -23.34 -2.33 -0.16
N ALA A 75 -23.36 -3.30 -1.03
CA ALA A 75 -22.23 -4.13 -1.37
C ALA A 75 -21.26 -3.46 -2.37
N GLY A 76 -21.55 -2.27 -2.91
CA GLY A 76 -20.73 -1.57 -3.90
C GLY A 76 -20.75 -2.19 -5.29
N LEU A 77 -21.75 -3.03 -5.60
CA LEU A 77 -21.97 -3.62 -6.93
C LEU A 77 -22.66 -2.67 -7.90
N ALA A 78 -23.55 -1.87 -7.40
CA ALA A 78 -24.20 -0.81 -8.13
C ALA A 78 -23.65 0.56 -7.71
N VAL A 79 -23.77 1.52 -8.61
CA VAL A 79 -23.40 2.91 -8.30
C VAL A 79 -24.37 3.44 -7.24
N LEU A 80 -23.84 3.92 -6.12
CA LEU A 80 -24.68 4.57 -5.11
C LEU A 80 -25.40 5.78 -5.72
N PRO A 81 -26.67 5.95 -5.37
CA PRO A 81 -27.39 7.17 -5.71
C PRO A 81 -26.63 8.40 -5.21
N GLU A 82 -26.63 9.45 -6.01
CA GLU A 82 -26.05 10.74 -5.62
C GLU A 82 -27.08 11.84 -5.83
N PRO A 83 -27.53 12.48 -4.75
CA PRO A 83 -27.26 12.21 -3.33
C PRO A 83 -27.88 10.92 -2.80
N LEU A 84 -27.42 10.45 -1.62
CA LEU A 84 -27.93 9.24 -0.98
C LEU A 84 -29.42 9.34 -0.67
N PRO A 85 -30.19 8.22 -0.72
CA PRO A 85 -31.58 8.21 -0.30
C PRO A 85 -31.67 8.46 1.22
N LEU A 86 -32.68 9.19 1.64
CA LEU A 86 -32.99 9.41 3.07
C LEU A 86 -34.02 8.39 3.53
N GLY A 87 -33.93 8.00 4.81
CA GLY A 87 -35.00 7.24 5.43
C GLY A 87 -36.30 8.03 5.47
N ARG A 88 -37.44 7.35 5.37
CA ARG A 88 -38.77 7.95 5.20
C ARG A 88 -39.14 9.06 6.18
N ARG A 89 -38.62 9.00 7.41
CA ARG A 89 -38.91 10.01 8.44
C ARG A 89 -38.18 11.33 8.23
N LEU A 90 -36.88 11.26 7.93
CA LEU A 90 -36.03 12.43 7.65
C LEU A 90 -36.45 13.07 6.33
N GLU A 91 -36.65 12.25 5.32
CA GLU A 91 -37.11 12.69 4.01
C GLU A 91 -38.46 13.43 4.11
N ALA A 92 -39.44 12.85 4.80
CA ALA A 92 -40.76 13.47 4.97
C ALA A 92 -40.72 14.84 5.66
N GLN A 93 -39.77 15.09 6.53
CA GLN A 93 -39.59 16.37 7.19
C GLN A 93 -39.03 17.44 6.24
N PHE A 94 -37.94 17.15 5.56
CA PHE A 94 -37.34 18.10 4.62
C PHE A 94 -38.21 18.27 3.37
N LEU A 95 -38.78 17.19 2.85
CA LEU A 95 -39.70 17.25 1.70
C LEU A 95 -40.93 18.12 1.95
N ARG A 96 -41.50 18.12 3.15
CA ARG A 96 -42.62 19.04 3.45
C ARG A 96 -42.20 20.50 3.31
N ARG A 97 -40.99 20.87 3.77
CA ARG A 97 -40.48 22.23 3.61
C ARG A 97 -40.16 22.53 2.15
N ILE A 98 -39.53 21.64 1.42
CA ILE A 98 -39.23 21.81 0.01
C ILE A 98 -40.50 21.92 -0.82
N ARG A 99 -41.50 21.06 -0.59
CA ARG A 99 -42.79 21.06 -1.30
C ARG A 99 -43.67 22.27 -0.99
N SER A 100 -43.41 23.03 0.08
CA SER A 100 -44.07 24.28 0.35
C SER A 100 -43.52 25.45 -0.48
N LEU A 101 -42.37 25.28 -1.15
CA LEU A 101 -41.81 26.29 -2.01
C LEU A 101 -42.50 26.31 -3.40
N PRO A 102 -42.41 27.43 -4.16
CA PRO A 102 -42.81 27.48 -5.56
C PRO A 102 -42.12 26.38 -6.37
N ILE A 103 -42.78 25.92 -7.46
CA ILE A 103 -42.28 24.78 -8.26
C ILE A 103 -40.91 25.08 -8.90
N GLU A 104 -40.68 26.33 -9.26
CA GLU A 104 -39.42 26.84 -9.82
C GLU A 104 -38.30 26.76 -8.79
N ALA A 105 -38.54 27.06 -7.55
CA ALA A 105 -37.59 26.94 -6.45
C ALA A 105 -37.26 25.48 -6.16
N GLN A 106 -38.25 24.59 -6.17
CA GLN A 106 -38.06 23.16 -6.01
C GLN A 106 -37.16 22.62 -7.18
N ALA A 107 -37.45 22.98 -8.43
CA ALA A 107 -36.69 22.53 -9.57
C ALA A 107 -35.22 23.06 -9.55
N LEU A 108 -35.04 24.33 -9.15
CA LEU A 108 -33.68 24.90 -9.00
C LEU A 108 -32.89 24.20 -7.90
N MET A 109 -33.53 23.85 -6.78
CA MET A 109 -32.88 23.04 -5.73
C MET A 109 -32.46 21.67 -6.25
N VAL A 110 -33.19 21.04 -7.19
CA VAL A 110 -32.78 19.77 -7.81
C VAL A 110 -31.54 19.98 -8.69
N ILE A 111 -31.44 21.09 -9.43
CA ILE A 111 -30.22 21.40 -10.22
C ILE A 111 -29.00 21.55 -9.29
N ILE A 112 -29.13 22.34 -8.23
CA ILE A 112 -28.08 22.55 -7.23
C ILE A 112 -27.69 21.21 -6.56
N ALA A 113 -28.68 20.36 -6.27
CA ALA A 113 -28.44 19.07 -5.63
C ALA A 113 -27.75 18.07 -6.57
N ALA A 114 -28.02 18.14 -7.87
CA ALA A 114 -27.45 17.27 -8.89
C ALA A 114 -25.98 17.61 -9.24
N ASP A 115 -25.56 18.87 -9.08
CA ASP A 115 -24.17 19.30 -9.30
C ASP A 115 -23.41 19.40 -7.99
N ALA A 116 -22.66 18.35 -7.66
CA ALA A 116 -21.80 18.32 -6.48
C ALA A 116 -20.59 19.28 -6.55
N SER A 117 -20.27 19.83 -7.74
CA SER A 117 -19.10 20.70 -7.91
C SER A 117 -19.35 22.13 -7.43
N GLY A 118 -20.63 22.55 -7.32
CA GLY A 118 -20.99 23.91 -6.98
C GLY A 118 -20.63 24.94 -8.06
N ASP A 119 -20.45 24.50 -9.32
CA ASP A 119 -20.14 25.39 -10.44
C ASP A 119 -21.33 26.28 -10.76
N GLU A 120 -21.31 27.49 -10.19
CA GLU A 120 -22.38 28.49 -10.40
C GLU A 120 -22.64 28.76 -11.88
N GLY A 121 -21.60 28.73 -12.71
CA GLY A 121 -21.73 28.98 -14.16
C GLY A 121 -22.54 27.89 -14.84
N ALA A 122 -22.25 26.62 -14.53
CA ALA A 122 -23.00 25.49 -15.07
C ALA A 122 -24.43 25.47 -14.53
N ILE A 123 -24.63 25.69 -13.23
CA ILE A 123 -25.95 25.75 -12.60
C ILE A 123 -26.80 26.87 -13.23
N ARG A 124 -26.26 28.07 -13.48
CA ARG A 124 -26.95 29.19 -14.15
C ARG A 124 -27.35 28.83 -15.58
N ARG A 125 -26.47 28.22 -16.35
CA ARG A 125 -26.78 27.79 -17.73
C ARG A 125 -27.85 26.71 -17.76
N ALA A 126 -27.74 25.71 -16.86
CA ALA A 126 -28.72 24.64 -16.75
C ALA A 126 -30.12 25.18 -16.31
N ALA A 127 -30.15 26.11 -15.36
CA ALA A 127 -31.40 26.76 -14.95
C ALA A 127 -32.03 27.55 -16.13
N ALA A 128 -31.22 28.27 -16.89
CA ALA A 128 -31.69 29.01 -18.07
C ALA A 128 -32.23 28.09 -19.17
N SER A 129 -31.64 26.92 -19.41
CA SER A 129 -32.12 25.95 -20.41
C SER A 129 -33.45 25.29 -20.03
N LEU A 130 -33.79 25.32 -18.73
CA LEU A 130 -35.05 24.81 -18.18
C LEU A 130 -36.07 25.95 -17.87
N ASP A 131 -35.82 27.17 -18.35
CA ASP A 131 -36.63 28.37 -18.12
C ASP A 131 -36.86 28.68 -16.62
N LEU A 132 -35.90 28.37 -15.74
CA LEU A 132 -35.99 28.58 -14.32
C LEU A 132 -35.36 29.93 -13.91
N PRO A 133 -36.10 30.84 -13.27
CA PRO A 133 -35.56 32.12 -12.83
C PRO A 133 -34.66 31.95 -11.59
N LEU A 134 -33.46 32.51 -11.63
CA LEU A 134 -32.50 32.39 -10.51
C LEU A 134 -32.97 33.01 -9.22
N ILE A 135 -33.88 34.01 -9.28
CA ILE A 135 -34.47 34.60 -8.09
C ILE A 135 -35.24 33.55 -7.24
N ALA A 136 -35.61 32.41 -7.81
CA ALA A 136 -36.19 31.29 -7.09
C ALA A 136 -35.27 30.72 -6.00
N ALA A 137 -33.93 30.92 -6.10
CA ALA A 137 -32.99 30.54 -5.06
C ALA A 137 -33.17 31.36 -3.77
N GLU A 138 -33.54 32.64 -3.87
CA GLU A 138 -33.79 33.51 -2.70
C GLU A 138 -34.90 32.96 -1.83
N VAL A 139 -35.91 32.36 -2.42
CA VAL A 139 -37.02 31.72 -1.70
C VAL A 139 -36.53 30.52 -0.89
N ALA A 140 -35.56 29.74 -1.42
CA ALA A 140 -34.98 28.61 -0.71
C ALA A 140 -34.01 29.08 0.40
N VAL A 141 -33.32 30.21 0.19
CA VAL A 141 -32.47 30.86 1.20
C VAL A 141 -33.33 31.39 2.34
N ASP A 142 -34.45 32.08 2.04
CA ASP A 142 -35.37 32.61 3.04
C ASP A 142 -36.11 31.52 3.83
N ALA A 143 -36.29 30.34 3.18
CA ALA A 143 -36.81 29.14 3.83
C ALA A 143 -35.74 28.40 4.62
N ASP A 144 -34.51 28.91 4.70
CA ASP A 144 -33.40 28.34 5.47
C ASP A 144 -32.99 26.92 5.05
N LEU A 145 -33.03 26.66 3.73
CA LEU A 145 -32.64 25.38 3.10
C LEU A 145 -31.32 25.49 2.38
N ILE A 146 -30.96 26.69 1.91
CA ILE A 146 -29.70 27.01 1.24
C ILE A 146 -28.98 28.10 2.06
N GLU A 147 -27.65 28.12 2.05
CA GLU A 147 -26.85 29.10 2.77
C GLU A 147 -26.98 30.51 2.17
N ARG A 148 -26.98 31.54 3.04
CA ARG A 148 -27.03 32.95 2.60
C ARG A 148 -25.73 33.40 1.93
N THR A 149 -24.61 32.76 2.27
CA THR A 149 -23.26 33.08 1.75
C THR A 149 -22.99 32.47 0.39
N SER A 150 -23.71 31.40 0.06
CA SER A 150 -23.57 30.70 -1.23
C SER A 150 -24.92 30.06 -1.59
N TRP A 151 -25.59 30.59 -2.61
CA TRP A 151 -26.89 30.07 -3.09
C TRP A 151 -26.75 28.68 -3.77
N THR A 152 -25.56 28.16 -3.94
CA THR A 152 -25.28 26.80 -4.46
C THR A 152 -24.97 25.79 -3.37
N THR A 153 -24.98 26.21 -2.09
CA THR A 153 -24.63 25.34 -0.96
C THR A 153 -25.86 25.09 -0.10
N PHE A 154 -26.15 23.83 0.12
CA PHE A 154 -27.21 23.43 1.06
C PHE A 154 -26.72 23.61 2.50
N ARG A 155 -27.58 24.05 3.37
CA ARG A 155 -27.30 24.21 4.79
C ARG A 155 -26.96 22.89 5.50
N HIS A 156 -27.50 21.80 4.98
CA HIS A 156 -27.19 20.45 5.47
C HIS A 156 -27.24 19.44 4.32
N PRO A 157 -26.32 18.47 4.26
CA PRO A 157 -26.32 17.43 3.22
C PRO A 157 -27.65 16.68 3.06
N LEU A 158 -28.37 16.46 4.18
CA LEU A 158 -29.66 15.79 4.13
C LEU A 158 -30.75 16.60 3.40
N ILE A 159 -30.65 17.94 3.36
CA ILE A 159 -31.56 18.79 2.56
C ILE A 159 -31.28 18.57 1.07
N ARG A 160 -29.98 18.49 0.69
CA ARG A 160 -29.56 18.16 -0.68
C ARG A 160 -30.16 16.82 -1.11
N ALA A 161 -30.00 15.78 -0.28
CA ALA A 161 -30.53 14.46 -0.54
C ALA A 161 -32.08 14.47 -0.66
N ALA A 162 -32.80 15.17 0.24
CA ALA A 162 -34.24 15.29 0.18
C ALA A 162 -34.72 16.01 -1.09
N ALA A 163 -34.04 17.09 -1.50
CA ALA A 163 -34.38 17.83 -2.72
C ALA A 163 -34.24 16.94 -3.98
N TYR A 164 -33.12 16.21 -4.10
CA TYR A 164 -32.86 15.36 -5.26
C TYR A 164 -33.76 14.11 -5.28
N ASN A 165 -33.80 13.35 -4.18
CA ASN A 165 -34.52 12.08 -4.12
C ASN A 165 -36.07 12.31 -4.11
N GLY A 166 -36.52 13.41 -3.59
CA GLY A 166 -37.95 13.80 -3.59
C GLY A 166 -38.45 14.25 -4.97
N ALA A 167 -37.58 14.52 -5.92
CA ALA A 167 -37.91 14.87 -7.30
C ALA A 167 -38.29 13.64 -8.11
N SER A 168 -39.16 13.84 -9.11
CA SER A 168 -39.53 12.78 -10.05
C SER A 168 -38.33 12.34 -10.89
N SER A 169 -38.33 11.06 -11.31
CA SER A 169 -37.26 10.53 -12.19
C SER A 169 -37.18 11.29 -13.51
N ALA A 170 -38.30 11.83 -14.02
CA ALA A 170 -38.31 12.66 -15.20
C ALA A 170 -37.53 13.97 -14.95
N LEU A 171 -37.92 14.72 -13.90
CA LEU A 171 -37.22 15.96 -13.57
C LEU A 171 -35.72 15.77 -13.32
N ARG A 172 -35.34 14.71 -12.63
CA ARG A 172 -33.90 14.40 -12.45
C ARG A 172 -33.17 14.19 -13.77
N ARG A 173 -33.76 13.44 -14.71
CA ARG A 173 -33.17 13.23 -16.03
C ARG A 173 -33.06 14.55 -16.83
N ASP A 174 -34.11 15.36 -16.81
CA ASP A 174 -34.12 16.66 -17.49
C ASP A 174 -33.04 17.59 -16.91
N VAL A 175 -32.93 17.64 -15.60
CA VAL A 175 -31.88 18.38 -14.88
C VAL A 175 -30.48 17.91 -15.26
N HIS A 176 -30.23 16.59 -15.27
CA HIS A 176 -28.94 16.07 -15.68
C HIS A 176 -28.66 16.33 -17.16
N GLY A 177 -29.66 16.27 -18.03
CA GLY A 177 -29.55 16.67 -19.44
C GLY A 177 -29.10 18.12 -19.58
N ALA A 178 -29.78 19.03 -18.87
CA ALA A 178 -29.45 20.44 -18.84
C ALA A 178 -28.05 20.72 -18.27
N LEU A 179 -27.64 20.03 -17.21
CA LEU A 179 -26.29 20.11 -16.65
C LEU A 179 -25.22 19.58 -17.60
N ALA A 180 -25.51 18.51 -18.35
CA ALA A 180 -24.61 18.01 -19.38
C ALA A 180 -24.37 19.06 -20.46
N GLU A 181 -25.44 19.66 -21.02
CA GLU A 181 -25.36 20.73 -22.01
C GLU A 181 -24.66 21.99 -21.45
N ALA A 182 -24.88 22.31 -20.18
CA ALA A 182 -24.27 23.44 -19.51
C ALA A 182 -22.79 23.22 -19.19
N THR A 183 -22.31 21.97 -19.12
CA THR A 183 -20.92 21.64 -18.81
C THR A 183 -20.05 21.80 -20.05
N ILE A 184 -18.99 22.59 -19.93
CA ILE A 184 -18.00 22.75 -21.02
C ILE A 184 -17.19 21.46 -21.11
N ARG A 185 -17.45 20.65 -22.13
CA ARG A 185 -16.87 19.31 -22.32
C ARG A 185 -15.33 19.31 -22.35
N SER A 186 -14.69 20.35 -22.89
CA SER A 186 -13.24 20.47 -22.93
C SER A 186 -12.60 20.77 -21.57
N GLU A 187 -13.35 21.39 -20.65
CA GLU A 187 -12.85 21.76 -19.31
C GLU A 187 -13.20 20.70 -18.26
N ALA A 188 -14.36 20.07 -18.36
CA ALA A 188 -14.84 19.07 -17.40
C ALA A 188 -15.45 17.84 -18.10
N PRO A 189 -14.65 17.08 -18.88
CA PRO A 189 -15.15 15.95 -19.68
C PRO A 189 -15.74 14.82 -18.83
N ASP A 190 -15.24 14.61 -17.62
CA ASP A 190 -15.69 13.53 -16.73
C ASP A 190 -17.06 13.88 -16.12
N ARG A 191 -17.26 15.15 -15.73
CA ARG A 191 -18.55 15.65 -15.26
C ARG A 191 -19.61 15.63 -16.36
N TYR A 192 -19.22 16.03 -17.58
CA TYR A 192 -20.07 15.93 -18.76
C TYR A 192 -20.57 14.49 -18.96
N ALA A 193 -19.65 13.50 -18.99
CA ALA A 193 -19.99 12.09 -19.17
C ALA A 193 -20.91 11.58 -18.05
N TRP A 194 -20.66 11.99 -16.81
CA TRP A 194 -21.49 11.62 -15.65
C TRP A 194 -22.92 12.13 -15.78
N HIS A 195 -23.10 13.42 -16.09
CA HIS A 195 -24.44 13.99 -16.26
C HIS A 195 -25.19 13.38 -17.46
N ARG A 196 -24.50 13.11 -18.56
CA ARG A 196 -25.09 12.36 -19.68
C ARG A 196 -25.57 10.99 -19.25
N ALA A 197 -24.76 10.27 -18.51
CA ALA A 197 -25.11 8.95 -17.98
C ALA A 197 -26.32 8.99 -17.02
N ALA A 198 -26.41 10.04 -16.21
CA ALA A 198 -27.52 10.21 -15.26
C ALA A 198 -28.82 10.67 -15.96
N SER A 199 -28.74 11.28 -17.15
CA SER A 199 -29.90 11.65 -17.98
C SER A 199 -30.46 10.50 -18.81
N ALA A 200 -29.70 9.41 -18.97
CA ALA A 200 -30.09 8.27 -19.80
C ALA A 200 -31.34 7.56 -19.24
N SER A 201 -32.26 7.21 -20.13
CA SER A 201 -33.51 6.48 -19.79
C SER A 201 -33.37 4.96 -19.89
N GLY A 202 -32.26 4.46 -20.39
CA GLY A 202 -31.95 3.05 -20.60
C GLY A 202 -30.55 2.86 -21.16
N PRO A 203 -30.19 1.63 -21.57
CA PRO A 203 -28.90 1.35 -22.19
C PRO A 203 -28.62 2.25 -23.39
N ASP A 204 -27.39 2.81 -23.45
CA ASP A 204 -26.92 3.73 -24.50
C ASP A 204 -25.42 3.55 -24.70
N GLU A 205 -25.01 2.88 -25.77
CA GLU A 205 -23.61 2.55 -26.03
C GLU A 205 -22.71 3.79 -26.24
N PRO A 206 -23.11 4.83 -26.95
CA PRO A 206 -22.37 6.09 -27.01
C PRO A 206 -22.04 6.69 -25.64
N ILE A 207 -22.97 6.67 -24.70
CA ILE A 207 -22.75 7.16 -23.34
C ILE A 207 -21.82 6.22 -22.58
N ALA A 208 -21.97 4.92 -22.73
CA ALA A 208 -21.08 3.94 -22.11
C ALA A 208 -19.62 4.13 -22.56
N ILE A 209 -19.38 4.42 -23.85
CA ILE A 209 -18.05 4.74 -24.39
C ILE A 209 -17.51 6.05 -23.79
N GLU A 210 -18.33 7.07 -23.60
CA GLU A 210 -17.90 8.34 -22.95
C GLU A 210 -17.49 8.11 -21.49
N LEU A 211 -18.20 7.27 -20.75
CA LEU A 211 -17.85 6.88 -19.39
C LEU A 211 -16.56 6.06 -19.36
N GLU A 212 -16.34 5.15 -20.30
CA GLU A 212 -15.10 4.39 -20.42
C GLU A 212 -13.91 5.32 -20.69
N ALA A 213 -14.08 6.34 -21.53
CA ALA A 213 -13.07 7.38 -21.72
C ALA A 213 -12.81 8.22 -20.45
N ALA A 214 -13.85 8.50 -19.65
CA ALA A 214 -13.71 9.17 -18.34
C ALA A 214 -12.96 8.28 -17.36
N ALA A 215 -13.25 6.98 -17.33
CA ALA A 215 -12.54 5.99 -16.52
C ALA A 215 -11.03 5.97 -16.85
N ALA A 216 -10.68 5.96 -18.15
CA ALA A 216 -9.28 6.00 -18.59
C ALA A 216 -8.55 7.28 -18.15
N ARG A 217 -9.21 8.45 -18.23
CA ARG A 217 -8.64 9.71 -17.72
C ARG A 217 -8.43 9.69 -16.19
N THR A 218 -9.37 9.07 -15.47
CA THR A 218 -9.31 8.94 -14.01
C THR A 218 -8.18 8.02 -13.61
N ARG A 219 -8.02 6.88 -14.29
CA ARG A 219 -6.88 5.97 -14.12
C ARG A 219 -5.54 6.67 -14.29
N ASN A 220 -5.38 7.49 -15.34
CA ASN A 220 -4.15 8.23 -15.62
C ASN A 220 -3.79 9.25 -14.52
N ARG A 221 -4.75 9.60 -13.66
CA ARG A 221 -4.55 10.44 -12.47
C ARG A 221 -4.49 9.63 -11.18
N GLY A 222 -4.49 8.31 -11.27
CA GLY A 222 -4.43 7.41 -10.13
C GLY A 222 -5.76 7.20 -9.39
N GLY A 223 -6.88 7.65 -9.93
CA GLY A 223 -8.19 7.51 -9.30
C GLY A 223 -8.87 6.17 -9.57
N TYR A 224 -8.26 5.04 -9.20
CA TYR A 224 -8.78 3.69 -9.50
C TYR A 224 -10.17 3.40 -8.92
N ALA A 225 -10.49 3.91 -7.73
CA ALA A 225 -11.84 3.77 -7.16
C ALA A 225 -12.90 4.48 -8.02
N SER A 226 -12.57 5.66 -8.53
CA SER A 226 -13.43 6.40 -9.45
C SER A 226 -13.48 5.75 -10.84
N GLU A 227 -12.36 5.21 -11.34
CA GLU A 227 -12.32 4.38 -12.55
C GLU A 227 -13.31 3.21 -12.46
N ALA A 228 -13.26 2.45 -11.36
CA ALA A 228 -14.19 1.36 -11.10
C ALA A 228 -15.65 1.83 -11.11
N THR A 229 -15.93 3.03 -10.60
CA THR A 229 -17.28 3.60 -10.58
C THR A 229 -17.74 3.99 -11.98
N PHE A 230 -16.91 4.66 -12.78
CA PHE A 230 -17.23 5.00 -14.17
C PHE A 230 -17.45 3.75 -15.02
N LEU A 231 -16.60 2.72 -14.89
CA LEU A 231 -16.73 1.45 -15.63
C LEU A 231 -17.97 0.65 -15.21
N THR A 232 -18.31 0.64 -13.91
CA THR A 232 -19.55 0.01 -13.43
C THR A 232 -20.76 0.70 -14.07
N ARG A 233 -20.78 2.05 -14.08
CA ARG A 233 -21.87 2.80 -14.71
C ARG A 233 -21.91 2.61 -16.23
N ALA A 234 -20.75 2.52 -16.89
CA ALA A 234 -20.66 2.20 -18.31
C ALA A 234 -21.27 0.82 -18.60
N ALA A 235 -20.97 -0.19 -17.78
CA ALA A 235 -21.54 -1.53 -17.90
C ALA A 235 -23.06 -1.52 -17.78
N GLU A 236 -23.64 -0.78 -16.82
CA GLU A 236 -25.09 -0.64 -16.68
C GLU A 236 -25.78 -0.07 -17.91
N LEU A 237 -25.10 0.84 -18.64
CA LEU A 237 -25.62 1.47 -19.85
C LEU A 237 -25.27 0.71 -21.15
N THR A 238 -24.54 -0.39 -21.05
CA THR A 238 -24.14 -1.19 -22.20
C THR A 238 -25.27 -2.12 -22.64
N PRO A 239 -25.77 -2.02 -23.88
CA PRO A 239 -26.85 -2.89 -24.37
C PRO A 239 -26.39 -4.33 -24.60
N GLU A 240 -25.17 -4.51 -25.14
CA GLU A 240 -24.63 -5.82 -25.52
C GLU A 240 -24.09 -6.58 -24.31
N PRO A 241 -24.57 -7.81 -23.99
CA PRO A 241 -24.16 -8.54 -22.81
C PRO A 241 -22.65 -8.83 -22.73
N SER A 242 -22.00 -9.16 -23.85
CA SER A 242 -20.57 -9.47 -23.89
C SER A 242 -19.72 -8.24 -23.54
N GLU A 243 -20.04 -7.08 -24.10
CA GLU A 243 -19.37 -5.82 -23.79
C GLU A 243 -19.66 -5.35 -22.35
N ARG A 244 -20.87 -5.61 -21.86
CA ARG A 244 -21.23 -5.35 -20.46
C ARG A 244 -20.36 -6.18 -19.52
N SER A 245 -20.22 -7.48 -19.79
CA SER A 245 -19.35 -8.36 -19.00
C SER A 245 -17.89 -7.94 -19.07
N ARG A 246 -17.39 -7.53 -20.25
CA ARG A 246 -16.03 -6.99 -20.39
C ARG A 246 -15.81 -5.78 -19.49
N ARG A 247 -16.71 -4.78 -19.56
CA ARG A 247 -16.63 -3.56 -18.74
C ARG A 247 -16.73 -3.85 -17.24
N MET A 248 -17.52 -4.85 -16.86
CA MET A 248 -17.58 -5.30 -15.45
C MET A 248 -16.25 -5.91 -14.98
N LEU A 249 -15.57 -6.70 -15.81
CA LEU A 249 -14.24 -7.22 -15.50
C LEU A 249 -13.18 -6.11 -15.46
N ASP A 250 -13.28 -5.10 -16.32
CA ASP A 250 -12.41 -3.92 -16.28
C ASP A 250 -12.66 -3.11 -14.99
N ALA A 251 -13.93 -2.97 -14.57
CA ALA A 251 -14.29 -2.36 -13.28
C ALA A 251 -13.76 -3.18 -12.08
N ALA A 252 -13.79 -4.51 -12.17
CA ALA A 252 -13.25 -5.40 -11.14
C ALA A 252 -11.73 -5.25 -11.01
N GLN A 253 -11.01 -5.14 -12.15
CA GLN A 253 -9.56 -4.88 -12.14
C GLN A 253 -9.25 -3.53 -11.49
N ALA A 254 -9.99 -2.47 -11.81
CA ALA A 254 -9.82 -1.16 -11.21
C ALA A 254 -10.14 -1.17 -9.70
N ALA A 255 -11.20 -1.87 -9.29
CA ALA A 255 -11.56 -2.05 -7.89
C ALA A 255 -10.46 -2.79 -7.12
N LEU A 256 -9.89 -3.86 -7.69
CA LEU A 256 -8.79 -4.59 -7.08
C LEU A 256 -7.55 -3.71 -6.90
N THR A 257 -7.20 -2.92 -7.92
CA THR A 257 -6.08 -1.97 -7.84
C THR A 257 -6.30 -0.90 -6.76
N ALA A 258 -7.55 -0.49 -6.55
CA ALA A 258 -7.93 0.44 -5.47
C ALA A 258 -7.97 -0.22 -4.07
N GLY A 259 -7.67 -1.52 -3.93
CA GLY A 259 -7.79 -2.25 -2.66
C GLY A 259 -9.21 -2.69 -2.30
N LEU A 260 -10.19 -2.50 -3.19
CA LEU A 260 -11.60 -2.82 -3.00
C LEU A 260 -11.90 -4.27 -3.39
N ARG A 261 -11.24 -5.22 -2.75
CA ARG A 261 -11.25 -6.66 -3.10
C ARG A 261 -12.66 -7.25 -3.16
N GLU A 262 -13.48 -7.01 -2.14
CA GLU A 262 -14.84 -7.55 -2.10
C GLU A 262 -15.69 -7.04 -3.26
N ARG A 263 -15.54 -5.74 -3.61
CA ARG A 263 -16.21 -5.17 -4.78
C ARG A 263 -15.73 -5.83 -6.07
N ALA A 264 -14.43 -6.08 -6.22
CA ALA A 264 -13.89 -6.79 -7.38
C ALA A 264 -14.48 -8.20 -7.52
N ILE A 265 -14.55 -8.98 -6.44
CA ILE A 265 -15.15 -10.32 -6.42
C ILE A 265 -16.60 -10.27 -6.88
N ARG A 266 -17.40 -9.34 -6.36
CA ARG A 266 -18.81 -9.21 -6.75
C ARG A 266 -18.99 -8.81 -8.21
N LEU A 267 -18.15 -7.91 -8.71
CA LEU A 267 -18.19 -7.51 -10.13
C LEU A 267 -17.83 -8.69 -11.07
N ILE A 268 -16.87 -9.54 -10.67
CA ILE A 268 -16.53 -10.77 -11.41
C ILE A 268 -17.73 -11.72 -11.45
N ASP A 269 -18.36 -11.95 -10.29
CA ASP A 269 -19.51 -12.86 -10.19
C ASP A 269 -20.70 -12.34 -11.01
N GLU A 270 -20.92 -11.02 -11.04
CA GLU A 270 -21.99 -10.41 -11.84
C GLU A 270 -21.67 -10.46 -13.33
N ALA A 271 -20.41 -10.21 -13.72
CA ALA A 271 -20.00 -10.33 -15.14
C ALA A 271 -20.29 -11.71 -15.71
N LEU A 272 -20.05 -12.76 -14.91
CA LEU A 272 -20.30 -14.15 -15.33
C LEU A 272 -21.78 -14.52 -15.41
N LYS A 273 -22.67 -13.79 -14.73
CA LYS A 273 -24.14 -14.01 -14.79
C LYS A 273 -24.78 -13.37 -16.02
N GLN A 274 -24.14 -12.35 -16.63
CA GLN A 274 -24.72 -11.63 -17.75
C GLN A 274 -24.87 -12.49 -19.04
N GLU A 275 -24.03 -13.50 -19.20
CA GLU A 275 -24.04 -14.38 -20.36
C GLU A 275 -24.32 -15.83 -19.97
N PRO A 276 -25.34 -16.47 -20.56
CA PRO A 276 -25.61 -17.89 -20.32
C PRO A 276 -24.47 -18.82 -20.79
N SER A 277 -23.66 -18.37 -21.74
CA SER A 277 -22.49 -19.07 -22.27
C SER A 277 -21.34 -18.09 -22.47
N PRO A 278 -20.59 -17.75 -21.40
CA PRO A 278 -19.49 -16.81 -21.48
C PRO A 278 -18.40 -17.25 -22.46
N SER A 279 -17.81 -16.31 -23.17
CA SER A 279 -16.71 -16.60 -24.09
C SER A 279 -15.49 -17.18 -23.33
N PRO A 280 -14.65 -18.02 -23.97
CA PRO A 280 -13.44 -18.55 -23.33
C PRO A 280 -12.52 -17.46 -22.80
N LEU A 281 -12.39 -16.33 -23.51
CA LEU A 281 -11.60 -15.18 -23.08
C LEU A 281 -12.18 -14.53 -21.81
N LEU A 282 -13.50 -14.36 -21.74
CA LEU A 282 -14.17 -13.80 -20.56
C LEU A 282 -13.94 -14.68 -19.33
N LEU A 283 -14.10 -16.01 -19.49
CA LEU A 283 -13.86 -16.98 -18.40
C LEU A 283 -12.40 -16.92 -17.91
N ALA A 284 -11.44 -16.93 -18.82
CA ALA A 284 -10.02 -16.88 -18.47
C ALA A 284 -9.64 -15.57 -17.75
N ARG A 285 -10.18 -14.44 -18.21
CA ARG A 285 -10.01 -13.13 -17.56
C ARG A 285 -10.64 -13.11 -16.15
N ALA A 286 -11.84 -13.65 -16.00
CA ALA A 286 -12.52 -13.74 -14.71
C ALA A 286 -11.75 -14.63 -13.74
N GLN A 287 -11.25 -15.80 -14.18
CA GLN A 287 -10.43 -16.70 -13.38
C GLN A 287 -9.13 -16.02 -12.92
N ARG A 288 -8.44 -15.31 -13.84
CA ARG A 288 -7.24 -14.55 -13.50
C ARG A 288 -7.52 -13.51 -12.41
N LEU A 289 -8.56 -12.69 -12.57
CA LEU A 289 -8.93 -11.67 -11.58
C LEU A 289 -9.32 -12.29 -10.23
N ARG A 290 -10.03 -13.43 -10.25
CA ARG A 290 -10.37 -14.14 -9.03
C ARG A 290 -9.12 -14.62 -8.29
N ALA A 291 -8.15 -15.22 -9.01
CA ALA A 291 -6.88 -15.61 -8.43
C ALA A 291 -6.13 -14.43 -7.81
N SER A 292 -6.14 -13.27 -8.49
CA SER A 292 -5.51 -12.05 -7.96
C SER A 292 -6.21 -11.56 -6.67
N CYS A 293 -7.54 -11.68 -6.57
CA CYS A 293 -8.28 -11.39 -5.34
C CYS A 293 -7.87 -12.33 -4.18
N ASP A 294 -7.62 -13.59 -4.48
CA ASP A 294 -7.33 -14.63 -3.48
C ASP A 294 -5.84 -14.68 -3.10
N SER A 295 -4.94 -14.04 -3.87
CA SER A 295 -3.49 -14.12 -3.69
C SER A 295 -2.97 -13.74 -2.29
N PHE A 296 -3.68 -12.89 -1.56
CA PHE A 296 -3.32 -12.50 -0.19
C PHE A 296 -4.14 -13.18 0.91
N THR A 297 -5.30 -13.78 0.54
CA THR A 297 -6.17 -14.45 1.51
C THR A 297 -6.02 -15.96 1.50
N LEU A 298 -5.69 -16.53 0.34
CA LEU A 298 -5.43 -17.95 0.13
C LEU A 298 -4.23 -18.14 -0.80
N PRO A 299 -3.05 -17.58 -0.46
CA PRO A 299 -1.90 -17.60 -1.35
C PRO A 299 -1.47 -18.99 -1.77
N GLY A 300 -1.69 -20.01 -0.94
CA GLY A 300 -1.31 -21.39 -1.25
C GLY A 300 -1.90 -21.93 -2.54
N ALA A 301 -3.14 -21.58 -2.88
CA ALA A 301 -3.84 -22.07 -4.08
C ALA A 301 -3.71 -21.12 -5.29
N ALA A 302 -3.31 -19.87 -5.08
CA ALA A 302 -3.32 -18.82 -6.11
C ALA A 302 -2.46 -19.18 -7.32
N ALA A 303 -1.29 -19.78 -7.11
CA ALA A 303 -0.39 -20.18 -8.19
C ALA A 303 -1.04 -21.17 -9.18
N ALA A 304 -1.75 -22.17 -8.69
CA ALA A 304 -2.44 -23.14 -9.54
C ALA A 304 -3.57 -22.51 -10.36
N ILE A 305 -4.32 -21.56 -9.78
CA ILE A 305 -5.42 -20.89 -10.46
C ILE A 305 -4.89 -19.95 -11.53
N HIS A 306 -3.83 -19.16 -11.24
CA HIS A 306 -3.16 -18.33 -12.23
C HIS A 306 -2.54 -19.15 -13.35
N LEU A 307 -1.92 -20.30 -13.05
CA LEU A 307 -1.37 -21.21 -14.06
C LEU A 307 -2.45 -21.72 -15.01
N ALA A 308 -3.60 -22.15 -14.49
CA ALA A 308 -4.70 -22.60 -15.31
C ALA A 308 -5.26 -21.47 -16.19
N ALA A 309 -5.40 -20.26 -15.65
CA ALA A 309 -5.84 -19.09 -16.40
C ALA A 309 -4.82 -18.71 -17.50
N ALA A 310 -3.50 -18.71 -17.19
CA ALA A 310 -2.45 -18.42 -18.16
C ALA A 310 -2.48 -19.39 -19.35
N ARG A 311 -2.55 -20.70 -19.09
CA ARG A 311 -2.67 -21.73 -20.13
C ARG A 311 -3.92 -21.53 -21.01
N SER A 312 -5.05 -21.15 -20.41
CA SER A 312 -6.27 -20.86 -21.17
C SER A 312 -6.15 -19.63 -22.05
N LEU A 313 -5.29 -18.69 -21.68
CA LEU A 313 -5.07 -17.44 -22.42
C LEU A 313 -4.07 -17.58 -23.58
N GLU A 314 -3.21 -18.59 -23.62
CA GLU A 314 -2.14 -18.72 -24.63
C GLU A 314 -2.63 -18.63 -26.08
N SER A 315 -3.80 -19.22 -26.38
CA SER A 315 -4.41 -19.19 -27.70
C SER A 315 -5.39 -18.02 -27.93
N LEU A 316 -5.71 -17.27 -26.87
CA LEU A 316 -6.73 -16.23 -26.88
C LEU A 316 -6.11 -14.82 -26.84
N ASP A 317 -5.11 -14.63 -25.99
CA ASP A 317 -4.38 -13.38 -25.76
C ASP A 317 -3.01 -13.68 -25.18
N VAL A 318 -2.01 -13.82 -26.05
CA VAL A 318 -0.63 -14.18 -25.68
C VAL A 318 -0.03 -13.20 -24.66
N ARG A 319 -0.32 -11.91 -24.82
CA ARG A 319 0.18 -10.88 -23.88
C ARG A 319 -0.37 -11.08 -22.48
N LEU A 320 -1.69 -11.23 -22.40
CA LEU A 320 -2.36 -11.46 -21.12
C LEU A 320 -1.97 -12.80 -20.52
N ALA A 321 -1.69 -13.82 -21.35
CA ALA A 321 -1.15 -15.10 -20.87
C ALA A 321 0.21 -14.92 -20.17
N ARG A 322 1.16 -14.21 -20.81
CA ARG A 322 2.48 -13.94 -20.22
C ARG A 322 2.38 -13.12 -18.93
N ASP A 323 1.55 -12.10 -18.91
CA ASP A 323 1.26 -11.34 -17.70
C ASP A 323 0.70 -12.21 -16.57
N THR A 324 -0.16 -13.18 -16.93
CA THR A 324 -0.75 -14.13 -15.97
C THR A 324 0.28 -15.16 -15.48
N TYR A 325 1.23 -15.56 -16.32
CA TYR A 325 2.39 -16.36 -15.88
C TYR A 325 3.26 -15.64 -14.87
N ILE A 326 3.50 -14.33 -15.04
CA ILE A 326 4.19 -13.51 -14.04
C ILE A 326 3.43 -13.56 -12.69
N GLU A 327 2.10 -13.42 -12.74
CA GLU A 327 1.25 -13.53 -11.53
C GLU A 327 1.33 -14.92 -10.89
N ALA A 328 1.37 -15.99 -11.70
CA ALA A 328 1.53 -17.35 -11.21
C ALA A 328 2.90 -17.57 -10.52
N LEU A 329 4.00 -17.11 -11.16
CA LEU A 329 5.35 -17.18 -10.59
C LEU A 329 5.44 -16.41 -9.27
N GLN A 330 4.83 -15.24 -9.21
CA GLN A 330 4.81 -14.47 -7.98
C GLN A 330 3.98 -15.15 -6.88
N ALA A 331 2.85 -15.74 -7.22
CA ALA A 331 2.06 -16.51 -6.25
C ALA A 331 2.89 -17.65 -5.65
N THR A 332 3.79 -18.29 -6.43
CA THR A 332 4.73 -19.29 -5.89
C THR A 332 5.74 -18.69 -4.91
N VAL A 333 6.20 -17.45 -5.13
CA VAL A 333 7.10 -16.76 -4.19
C VAL A 333 6.38 -16.42 -2.88
N ILE A 334 5.11 -16.01 -2.95
CA ILE A 334 4.29 -15.70 -1.77
C ILE A 334 3.97 -16.97 -0.98
N SER A 335 3.53 -18.02 -1.66
CA SER A 335 3.17 -19.29 -1.03
C SER A 335 4.38 -20.15 -0.68
N ALA A 336 5.52 -19.94 -1.33
CA ALA A 336 6.78 -20.61 -1.08
C ALA A 336 6.58 -22.15 -0.97
N GLN A 337 7.08 -22.77 0.09
CA GLN A 337 6.92 -24.20 0.39
C GLN A 337 5.47 -24.64 0.65
N LEU A 338 4.54 -23.71 0.83
CA LEU A 338 3.11 -23.97 1.06
C LEU A 338 2.28 -23.87 -0.23
N THR A 339 2.92 -23.80 -1.38
CA THR A 339 2.26 -23.85 -2.70
C THR A 339 1.46 -25.15 -2.83
N SER A 340 0.20 -25.06 -3.24
CA SER A 340 -0.71 -26.20 -3.38
C SER A 340 -1.38 -26.23 -4.76
N GLY A 341 -1.69 -27.44 -5.22
CA GLY A 341 -2.32 -27.67 -6.52
C GLY A 341 -1.39 -27.55 -7.73
N THR A 342 -0.16 -27.11 -7.55
CA THR A 342 0.93 -27.08 -8.54
C THR A 342 2.27 -27.04 -7.81
N SER A 343 3.39 -27.03 -8.55
CA SER A 343 4.72 -26.78 -7.97
C SER A 343 5.37 -25.54 -8.60
N PRO A 344 6.30 -24.89 -7.89
CA PRO A 344 7.09 -23.76 -8.46
C PRO A 344 7.77 -24.14 -9.78
N GLU A 345 8.31 -25.36 -9.90
CA GLU A 345 8.97 -25.85 -11.12
C GLU A 345 7.98 -26.08 -12.26
N GLU A 346 6.75 -26.53 -11.97
CA GLU A 346 5.72 -26.68 -13.01
C GLU A 346 5.31 -25.33 -13.57
N VAL A 347 5.07 -24.33 -12.70
CA VAL A 347 4.75 -22.96 -13.10
C VAL A 347 5.89 -22.37 -13.94
N ALA A 348 7.13 -22.55 -13.49
CA ALA A 348 8.31 -22.03 -14.18
C ALA A 348 8.48 -22.63 -15.59
N ARG A 349 8.36 -23.96 -15.73
CA ARG A 349 8.47 -24.62 -17.05
C ARG A 349 7.34 -24.21 -17.99
N ALA A 350 6.13 -24.04 -17.48
CA ALA A 350 5.01 -23.55 -18.27
C ALA A 350 5.25 -22.11 -18.75
N ALA A 351 5.73 -21.23 -17.88
CA ALA A 351 6.06 -19.85 -18.22
C ALA A 351 7.16 -19.75 -19.29
N LEU A 352 8.23 -20.57 -19.19
CA LEU A 352 9.32 -20.63 -20.19
C LEU A 352 8.85 -21.20 -21.54
N SER A 353 7.79 -22.02 -21.54
CA SER A 353 7.23 -22.60 -22.75
C SER A 353 6.14 -21.73 -23.38
N ALA A 354 5.76 -20.65 -22.71
CA ALA A 354 4.69 -19.76 -23.18
C ALA A 354 5.04 -19.12 -24.55
N PRO A 355 4.08 -18.94 -25.45
CA PRO A 355 4.33 -18.30 -26.74
C PRO A 355 4.98 -16.92 -26.57
N PRO A 356 5.98 -16.57 -27.43
CA PRO A 356 6.57 -15.23 -27.42
C PRO A 356 5.54 -14.19 -27.88
N PRO A 357 5.58 -12.95 -27.35
CA PRO A 357 4.67 -11.91 -27.77
C PRO A 357 4.95 -11.46 -29.21
N ASP A 358 3.88 -11.22 -29.99
CA ASP A 358 3.96 -10.60 -31.30
C ASP A 358 4.32 -9.11 -31.15
N ASN A 359 5.58 -8.75 -31.25
CA ASN A 359 6.12 -7.38 -31.24
C ASN A 359 5.90 -6.51 -29.99
N ASP A 360 7.07 -6.17 -29.44
CA ASP A 360 7.43 -4.91 -28.78
C ASP A 360 6.48 -4.35 -27.71
N ARG A 361 6.94 -4.33 -26.47
CA ARG A 361 6.74 -3.24 -25.49
C ARG A 361 6.94 -3.56 -24.01
N SER A 362 7.48 -4.66 -23.64
CA SER A 362 7.85 -4.82 -22.23
C SER A 362 9.04 -5.75 -22.08
N ALA A 363 10.17 -5.32 -22.62
CA ALA A 363 11.46 -6.00 -22.41
C ALA A 363 11.69 -6.26 -20.92
N MET A 364 11.27 -5.34 -20.03
CA MET A 364 11.34 -5.48 -18.59
C MET A 364 10.42 -6.59 -18.06
N ALA A 365 9.14 -6.64 -18.48
CA ALA A 365 8.21 -7.68 -18.02
C ALA A 365 8.62 -9.07 -18.52
N ASP A 366 9.10 -9.16 -19.77
CA ASP A 366 9.62 -10.41 -20.31
C ASP A 366 10.89 -10.86 -19.61
N SER A 367 11.83 -9.95 -19.33
CA SER A 367 13.04 -10.25 -18.55
C SER A 367 12.71 -10.69 -17.10
N MET A 368 11.70 -10.08 -16.48
CA MET A 368 11.22 -10.52 -15.17
C MET A 368 10.59 -11.91 -15.22
N LEU A 369 9.72 -12.18 -16.21
CA LEU A 369 9.12 -13.51 -16.39
C LEU A 369 10.21 -14.56 -16.58
N ASP A 370 11.13 -14.33 -17.50
CA ASP A 370 12.22 -15.26 -17.80
C ASP A 370 13.16 -15.42 -16.61
N GLY A 371 13.44 -14.32 -15.89
CA GLY A 371 14.26 -14.33 -14.67
C GLY A 371 13.68 -15.19 -13.56
N PHE A 372 12.40 -14.98 -13.21
CA PHE A 372 11.74 -15.78 -12.18
C PHE A 372 11.53 -17.23 -12.59
N ALA A 373 11.13 -17.48 -13.82
CA ALA A 373 10.96 -18.82 -14.33
C ALA A 373 12.30 -19.58 -14.38
N THR A 374 13.39 -18.92 -14.81
CA THR A 374 14.74 -19.51 -14.78
C THR A 374 15.21 -19.77 -13.36
N ARG A 375 14.95 -18.83 -12.43
CA ARG A 375 15.33 -18.98 -11.01
C ARG A 375 14.70 -20.21 -10.37
N LEU A 376 13.41 -20.46 -10.65
CA LEU A 376 12.69 -21.59 -10.08
C LEU A 376 12.95 -22.92 -10.82
N ALA A 377 13.32 -22.88 -12.11
CA ALA A 377 13.57 -24.09 -12.89
C ALA A 377 15.02 -24.54 -12.87
N PHE A 378 15.98 -23.60 -12.84
CA PHE A 378 17.41 -23.88 -13.06
C PHE A 378 18.33 -23.32 -11.97
N GLY A 379 17.86 -22.34 -11.18
CA GLY A 379 18.61 -21.78 -10.07
C GLY A 379 19.06 -20.32 -10.28
N SER A 380 19.87 -19.81 -9.33
CA SER A 380 20.21 -18.38 -9.28
C SER A 380 21.22 -17.96 -10.34
N ASN A 381 22.21 -18.79 -10.66
CA ASN A 381 23.29 -18.38 -11.55
C ASN A 381 22.80 -18.00 -12.94
N GLU A 382 21.85 -18.77 -13.48
CA GLU A 382 21.24 -18.53 -14.78
C GLU A 382 20.26 -17.34 -14.76
N SER A 383 19.64 -17.06 -13.62
CA SER A 383 18.62 -16.01 -13.48
C SER A 383 19.20 -14.62 -13.18
N ILE A 384 20.35 -14.52 -12.53
CA ILE A 384 20.99 -13.24 -12.14
C ILE A 384 21.17 -12.29 -13.33
N PRO A 385 21.67 -12.71 -14.52
CA PRO A 385 21.79 -11.83 -15.68
C PRO A 385 20.43 -11.29 -16.17
N LEU A 386 19.37 -12.11 -16.09
CA LEU A 386 18.01 -11.72 -16.51
C LEU A 386 17.41 -10.69 -15.56
N PHE A 387 17.59 -10.89 -14.26
CA PHE A 387 17.15 -9.92 -13.24
C PHE A 387 17.90 -8.59 -13.38
N ARG A 388 19.22 -8.62 -13.65
CA ARG A 388 19.96 -7.40 -13.93
C ARG A 388 19.40 -6.64 -15.12
N ASN A 389 19.22 -7.33 -16.24
CA ASN A 389 18.65 -6.70 -17.43
C ASN A 389 17.31 -6.04 -17.15
N ALA A 390 16.43 -6.69 -16.37
CA ALA A 390 15.16 -6.11 -15.98
C ALA A 390 15.30 -4.86 -15.09
N LEU A 391 16.24 -4.87 -14.13
CA LEU A 391 16.52 -3.74 -13.23
C LEU A 391 17.20 -2.58 -13.96
N ASP A 392 18.09 -2.86 -14.94
CA ASP A 392 18.74 -1.86 -15.79
C ASP A 392 17.69 -1.11 -16.63
N ILE A 393 16.73 -1.82 -17.25
CA ILE A 393 15.61 -1.22 -17.99
C ILE A 393 14.80 -0.28 -17.09
N ILE A 394 14.48 -0.71 -15.85
CA ILE A 394 13.78 0.15 -14.88
C ILE A 394 14.59 1.41 -14.58
N SER A 395 15.91 1.26 -14.48
CA SER A 395 16.81 2.38 -14.16
C SER A 395 16.97 3.38 -15.31
N GLU A 396 16.87 2.95 -16.55
CA GLU A 396 17.01 3.78 -17.75
C GLU A 396 15.74 4.56 -18.06
N ASP A 397 14.58 3.92 -17.94
CA ASP A 397 13.31 4.48 -18.36
C ASP A 397 12.61 5.29 -17.26
N ASP A 398 13.00 5.15 -15.99
CA ASP A 398 12.31 5.69 -14.81
C ASP A 398 10.80 5.39 -14.79
N VAL A 399 10.37 4.34 -15.50
CA VAL A 399 8.97 3.96 -15.66
C VAL A 399 8.75 2.55 -15.16
N LEU A 400 7.87 2.42 -14.19
CA LEU A 400 7.37 1.14 -13.70
C LEU A 400 5.94 0.92 -14.20
N PRO A 401 5.54 -0.34 -14.47
CA PRO A 401 4.16 -0.64 -14.79
C PRO A 401 3.25 -0.20 -13.64
N THR A 402 2.35 0.73 -13.92
CA THR A 402 1.34 1.20 -12.95
C THR A 402 0.19 0.21 -12.82
N GLY A 403 -0.49 0.21 -11.67
CA GLY A 403 -1.74 -0.52 -11.47
C GLY A 403 -1.60 -2.01 -11.20
N ARG A 404 -0.42 -2.49 -10.76
CA ARG A 404 -0.22 -3.89 -10.37
C ARG A 404 0.50 -3.97 -9.03
N THR A 405 -0.22 -4.30 -7.98
CA THR A 405 0.29 -4.57 -6.62
C THR A 405 1.50 -5.50 -6.63
N LEU A 406 1.51 -6.41 -7.56
CA LEU A 406 2.48 -7.48 -7.67
C LEU A 406 3.86 -7.02 -8.14
N TRP A 407 3.98 -5.92 -8.91
CA TRP A 407 5.28 -5.43 -9.37
C TRP A 407 6.21 -4.99 -8.23
N ALA A 408 5.65 -4.45 -7.14
CA ALA A 408 6.45 -4.07 -5.99
C ALA A 408 7.22 -5.27 -5.39
N MET A 409 6.56 -6.43 -5.30
CA MET A 409 7.22 -7.64 -4.79
C MET A 409 8.23 -8.23 -5.78
N LEU A 410 7.91 -8.25 -7.07
CA LEU A 410 8.79 -8.82 -8.09
C LEU A 410 10.10 -8.05 -8.20
N VAL A 411 10.01 -6.71 -8.31
CA VAL A 411 11.18 -5.84 -8.42
C VAL A 411 12.07 -5.96 -7.17
N GLN A 412 11.48 -5.96 -5.98
CA GLN A 412 12.25 -6.14 -4.75
C GLN A 412 12.92 -7.52 -4.68
N THR A 413 12.21 -8.59 -5.07
CA THR A 413 12.78 -9.95 -5.06
C THR A 413 13.94 -10.07 -6.06
N ALA A 414 13.78 -9.54 -7.28
CA ALA A 414 14.83 -9.52 -8.28
C ALA A 414 16.08 -8.77 -7.80
N ALA A 415 15.91 -7.58 -7.21
CA ALA A 415 17.02 -6.79 -6.69
C ALA A 415 17.74 -7.49 -5.52
N LEU A 416 17.02 -8.22 -4.67
CA LEU A 416 17.61 -9.00 -3.58
C LEU A 416 18.29 -10.28 -4.08
N GLU A 417 17.80 -10.91 -5.15
CA GLU A 417 18.48 -12.05 -5.80
C GLU A 417 19.85 -11.66 -6.36
N VAL A 418 20.02 -10.40 -6.78
CA VAL A 418 21.32 -9.88 -7.26
C VAL A 418 22.07 -9.05 -6.23
N TRP A 419 21.58 -8.90 -4.98
CA TRP A 419 22.13 -8.04 -3.94
C TRP A 419 22.40 -6.59 -4.42
N ASP A 420 21.52 -6.03 -5.24
CA ASP A 420 21.62 -4.66 -5.69
C ASP A 420 20.88 -3.70 -4.73
N ALA A 421 21.57 -3.25 -3.71
CA ALA A 421 20.99 -2.34 -2.70
C ALA A 421 20.63 -0.96 -3.28
N VAL A 422 21.34 -0.49 -4.29
CA VAL A 422 21.09 0.82 -4.93
C VAL A 422 19.87 0.75 -5.83
N GLY A 423 19.84 -0.24 -6.73
CA GLY A 423 18.69 -0.50 -7.60
C GLY A 423 17.44 -0.84 -6.80
N TYR A 424 17.57 -1.63 -5.72
CA TYR A 424 16.49 -1.92 -4.78
C TYR A 424 15.86 -0.63 -4.24
N ARG A 425 16.68 0.28 -3.69
CA ARG A 425 16.18 1.54 -3.13
C ARG A 425 15.55 2.43 -4.19
N ARG A 426 16.21 2.62 -5.33
CA ARG A 426 15.69 3.46 -6.42
C ARG A 426 14.33 2.97 -6.92
N SER A 427 14.21 1.67 -7.15
CA SER A 427 12.94 1.07 -7.60
C SER A 427 11.81 1.28 -6.59
N LEU A 428 12.13 1.17 -5.29
CA LEU A 428 11.15 1.40 -4.23
C LEU A 428 10.72 2.88 -4.13
N ASP A 429 11.64 3.82 -4.32
CA ASP A 429 11.32 5.25 -4.32
C ASP A 429 10.38 5.61 -5.49
N LEU A 430 10.60 5.03 -6.68
CA LEU A 430 9.73 5.20 -7.85
C LEU A 430 8.34 4.60 -7.62
N LEU A 431 8.29 3.39 -7.04
CA LEU A 431 7.03 2.72 -6.68
C LEU A 431 6.25 3.53 -5.64
N GLU A 432 6.91 3.96 -4.56
CA GLU A 432 6.26 4.75 -3.51
C GLU A 432 5.65 6.03 -4.09
N GLN A 433 6.40 6.77 -4.90
CA GLN A 433 5.93 8.01 -5.53
C GLN A 433 4.72 7.75 -6.43
N SER A 434 4.78 6.76 -7.31
CA SER A 434 3.70 6.39 -8.21
C SER A 434 2.45 5.94 -7.46
N GLN A 435 2.62 5.05 -6.47
CA GLN A 435 1.52 4.46 -5.70
C GLN A 435 0.83 5.50 -4.80
N ARG A 436 1.59 6.44 -4.20
CA ARG A 436 1.00 7.56 -3.45
C ARG A 436 0.22 8.50 -4.36
N ALA A 437 0.78 8.85 -5.52
CA ALA A 437 0.08 9.67 -6.52
C ALA A 437 -1.16 8.98 -7.08
N GLY A 438 -1.10 7.65 -7.24
CA GLY A 438 -2.17 6.81 -7.75
C GLY A 438 -3.20 6.36 -6.72
N GLY A 439 -2.96 6.55 -5.42
CA GLY A 439 -3.84 6.03 -4.37
C GLY A 439 -3.89 4.49 -4.31
N GLU A 440 -2.82 3.82 -4.72
CA GLU A 440 -2.69 2.36 -4.76
C GLU A 440 -2.33 1.82 -3.36
N LEU A 441 -3.24 1.92 -2.39
CA LEU A 441 -2.96 1.65 -0.98
C LEU A 441 -2.49 0.22 -0.72
N ASP A 442 -3.04 -0.75 -1.43
CA ASP A 442 -2.67 -2.16 -1.30
C ASP A 442 -1.23 -2.45 -1.78
N SER A 443 -0.82 -1.83 -2.89
CA SER A 443 0.56 -1.88 -3.38
C SER A 443 1.51 -1.10 -2.48
N LEU A 444 1.08 0.06 -1.99
CA LEU A 444 1.88 0.96 -1.16
C LEU A 444 2.33 0.30 0.13
N ARG A 445 1.46 -0.45 0.83
CA ARG A 445 1.84 -1.15 2.07
C ARG A 445 2.97 -2.16 1.85
N ILE A 446 3.00 -2.85 0.68
CA ILE A 446 4.07 -3.79 0.32
C ILE A 446 5.37 -3.03 0.05
N THR A 447 5.30 -1.93 -0.67
CA THR A 447 6.46 -1.06 -0.92
C THR A 447 7.03 -0.48 0.37
N LEU A 448 6.19 -0.06 1.31
CA LEU A 448 6.61 0.46 2.61
C LEU A 448 7.28 -0.62 3.48
N LEU A 449 6.82 -1.87 3.44
CA LEU A 449 7.51 -3.00 4.08
C LEU A 449 8.93 -3.17 3.51
N ALA A 450 9.08 -3.08 2.20
CA ALA A 450 10.36 -3.18 1.53
C ALA A 450 11.26 -1.97 1.83
N LEU A 451 10.71 -0.76 1.88
CA LEU A 451 11.43 0.45 2.30
C LEU A 451 11.90 0.35 3.76
N SER A 452 11.05 -0.14 4.65
CA SER A 452 11.44 -0.39 6.05
C SER A 452 12.67 -1.30 6.14
N ARG A 453 12.71 -2.37 5.33
CA ARG A 453 13.85 -3.29 5.27
C ARG A 453 15.09 -2.63 4.64
N SER A 454 14.93 -1.84 3.59
CA SER A 454 16.01 -1.05 2.99
C SER A 454 16.67 -0.11 4.01
N GLU A 455 15.86 0.61 4.78
CA GLU A 455 16.33 1.51 5.82
C GLU A 455 17.03 0.79 6.98
N MET A 456 16.57 -0.41 7.31
CA MET A 456 17.22 -1.28 8.29
C MET A 456 18.64 -1.65 7.84
N TRP A 457 18.83 -2.12 6.60
CA TRP A 457 20.18 -2.43 6.11
C TRP A 457 21.08 -1.21 6.05
N ASN A 458 20.51 -0.05 5.72
CA ASN A 458 21.24 1.24 5.74
C ASN A 458 21.50 1.80 7.16
N GLY A 459 21.08 1.08 8.21
CA GLY A 459 21.30 1.46 9.60
C GLY A 459 20.36 2.57 10.10
N ARG A 460 19.31 2.93 9.35
CA ARG A 460 18.36 4.00 9.70
C ARG A 460 17.09 3.44 10.34
N PHE A 461 17.24 2.76 11.48
CA PHE A 461 16.13 2.07 12.14
C PHE A 461 14.97 2.97 12.54
N GLY A 462 15.23 4.24 12.87
CA GLY A 462 14.14 5.19 13.17
C GLY A 462 13.23 5.47 11.97
N VAL A 463 13.81 5.49 10.75
CA VAL A 463 13.04 5.63 9.51
C VAL A 463 12.32 4.32 9.18
N ALA A 464 12.98 3.18 9.39
CA ALA A 464 12.36 1.86 9.23
C ALA A 464 11.10 1.70 10.10
N GLU A 465 11.13 2.16 11.35
CA GLU A 465 9.99 2.16 12.28
C GLU A 465 8.85 3.06 11.81
N ALA A 466 9.15 4.21 11.18
CA ALA A 466 8.11 5.07 10.64
C ALA A 466 7.35 4.41 9.49
N TYR A 467 8.07 3.75 8.58
CA TYR A 467 7.42 2.95 7.53
C TYR A 467 6.58 1.81 8.12
N ARG A 468 7.06 1.14 9.17
CA ARG A 468 6.27 0.11 9.89
C ARG A 468 4.97 0.65 10.46
N ALA A 469 5.03 1.83 11.07
CA ALA A 469 3.84 2.49 11.63
C ALA A 469 2.81 2.83 10.52
N GLU A 470 3.29 3.29 9.37
CA GLU A 470 2.42 3.57 8.22
C GLU A 470 1.81 2.28 7.64
N VAL A 471 2.59 1.18 7.53
CA VAL A 471 2.07 -0.14 7.14
C VAL A 471 0.96 -0.59 8.07
N SER A 472 1.13 -0.43 9.39
CA SER A 472 0.11 -0.78 10.38
C SER A 472 -1.19 0.02 10.18
N ALA A 473 -1.08 1.33 9.93
CA ALA A 473 -2.23 2.17 9.67
C ALA A 473 -2.96 1.79 8.36
N LEU A 474 -2.21 1.48 7.29
CA LEU A 474 -2.79 1.03 6.02
C LEU A 474 -3.43 -0.36 6.14
N ALA A 475 -2.79 -1.31 6.82
CA ALA A 475 -3.34 -2.64 7.04
C ALA A 475 -4.68 -2.56 7.78
N ALA A 476 -4.77 -1.77 8.84
CA ALA A 476 -6.02 -1.53 9.56
C ALA A 476 -7.09 -0.85 8.70
N ALA A 477 -6.70 0.05 7.80
CA ALA A 477 -7.63 0.74 6.91
C ALA A 477 -8.17 -0.17 5.79
N ILE A 478 -7.37 -1.10 5.28
CA ILE A 478 -7.73 -1.99 4.15
C ILE A 478 -8.45 -3.24 4.64
N GLU A 479 -7.87 -3.94 5.62
CA GLU A 479 -8.34 -5.26 6.10
C GLU A 479 -9.26 -5.15 7.33
N GLY A 480 -9.31 -3.99 7.98
CA GLY A 480 -9.90 -3.85 9.31
C GLY A 480 -9.03 -4.50 10.39
N GLU A 481 -9.65 -4.83 11.54
CA GLU A 481 -8.97 -5.59 12.61
C GLU A 481 -9.11 -7.08 12.34
N GLY A 482 -8.00 -7.84 12.38
CA GLY A 482 -8.03 -9.28 12.20
C GLY A 482 -6.70 -9.92 11.82
N PRO A 483 -6.66 -11.27 11.71
CA PRO A 483 -5.42 -12.03 11.54
C PRO A 483 -4.61 -11.65 10.29
N ILE A 484 -5.26 -11.22 9.21
CA ILE A 484 -4.57 -10.82 7.97
C ILE A 484 -3.84 -9.49 8.18
N ALA A 485 -4.50 -8.49 8.81
CA ALA A 485 -3.88 -7.21 9.14
C ALA A 485 -2.68 -7.41 10.08
N ASP A 486 -2.85 -8.23 11.12
CA ASP A 486 -1.77 -8.57 12.07
C ASP A 486 -0.59 -9.21 11.35
N MET A 487 -0.83 -10.16 10.46
CA MET A 487 0.20 -10.79 9.64
C MET A 487 1.01 -9.78 8.83
N PHE A 488 0.35 -8.84 8.14
CA PHE A 488 1.03 -7.81 7.36
C PHE A 488 1.97 -6.95 8.21
N VAL A 489 1.52 -6.55 9.40
CA VAL A 489 2.36 -5.79 10.35
C VAL A 489 3.59 -6.61 10.76
N MET A 490 3.41 -7.92 11.00
CA MET A 490 4.48 -8.81 11.44
C MET A 490 5.51 -9.14 10.34
N LEU A 491 5.21 -8.94 9.05
CA LEU A 491 6.18 -9.10 7.96
C LEU A 491 7.40 -8.15 8.08
N SER A 492 7.33 -7.13 8.92
CA SER A 492 8.46 -6.25 9.24
C SER A 492 9.34 -6.74 10.39
N VAL A 493 9.17 -7.97 10.85
CA VAL A 493 9.85 -8.58 12.02
C VAL A 493 11.38 -8.56 11.92
N HIS A 494 11.96 -8.54 10.73
CA HIS A 494 13.41 -8.48 10.56
C HIS A 494 14.03 -7.20 11.15
N VAL A 495 13.32 -6.06 11.11
CA VAL A 495 13.73 -4.81 11.79
C VAL A 495 13.79 -5.02 13.31
N LEU A 496 12.79 -5.70 13.87
CA LEU A 496 12.75 -6.02 15.31
C LEU A 496 13.91 -6.94 15.74
N ALA A 497 14.28 -7.89 14.86
CA ALA A 497 15.39 -8.81 15.11
C ALA A 497 16.72 -8.07 15.25
N TRP A 498 17.04 -7.16 14.34
CA TRP A 498 18.24 -6.33 14.45
C TRP A 498 18.21 -5.42 15.68
N GLN A 499 17.05 -4.89 16.05
CA GLN A 499 16.88 -4.09 17.26
C GLN A 499 17.01 -4.91 18.55
N GLY A 500 17.04 -6.23 18.49
CA GLY A 500 17.08 -7.11 19.65
C GLY A 500 15.80 -7.10 20.49
N ARG A 501 14.64 -6.83 19.87
CA ARG A 501 13.32 -6.83 20.49
C ARG A 501 12.79 -8.27 20.59
N GLU A 502 13.45 -9.09 21.38
CA GLU A 502 13.27 -10.55 21.43
C GLU A 502 11.80 -10.97 21.62
N ALA A 503 11.09 -10.39 22.59
CA ALA A 503 9.71 -10.76 22.88
C ALA A 503 8.79 -10.55 21.65
N GLU A 504 8.93 -9.42 20.97
CA GLU A 504 8.13 -9.06 19.80
C GLU A 504 8.51 -9.90 18.57
N VAL A 505 9.79 -10.25 18.41
CA VAL A 505 10.22 -11.20 17.37
C VAL A 505 9.58 -12.57 17.59
N ARG A 506 9.58 -13.09 18.83
CA ARG A 506 8.98 -14.39 19.13
C ARG A 506 7.46 -14.37 18.97
N GLU A 507 6.78 -13.29 19.29
CA GLU A 507 5.36 -13.08 19.02
C GLU A 507 5.09 -13.08 17.49
N ALA A 508 5.85 -12.29 16.72
CA ALA A 508 5.72 -12.25 15.26
C ALA A 508 5.98 -13.62 14.62
N VAL A 509 7.00 -14.34 15.07
CA VAL A 509 7.28 -15.72 14.62
C VAL A 509 6.09 -16.63 14.91
N SER A 510 5.50 -16.55 16.11
CA SER A 510 4.31 -17.35 16.46
C SER A 510 3.11 -17.08 15.55
N ILE A 511 2.89 -15.82 15.17
CA ILE A 511 1.80 -15.42 14.26
C ILE A 511 2.10 -15.90 12.84
N LEU A 512 3.30 -15.62 12.32
CA LEU A 512 3.68 -15.92 10.93
C LEU A 512 3.90 -17.41 10.65
N THR A 513 4.16 -18.23 11.68
CA THR A 513 4.31 -19.69 11.56
C THR A 513 3.13 -20.47 12.15
N GLY A 514 2.11 -19.76 12.65
CA GLY A 514 0.92 -20.34 13.28
C GLY A 514 -0.01 -21.07 12.30
N GLU A 515 -0.96 -21.82 12.84
CA GLU A 515 -1.89 -22.64 12.06
C GLU A 515 -2.64 -21.83 10.99
N PHE A 516 -3.03 -20.60 11.29
CA PHE A 516 -3.74 -19.75 10.34
C PHE A 516 -2.86 -19.41 9.12
N ALA A 517 -1.63 -18.96 9.34
CA ALA A 517 -0.70 -18.61 8.26
C ALA A 517 -0.37 -19.82 7.36
N VAL A 518 -0.19 -20.98 7.98
CA VAL A 518 0.04 -22.26 7.27
C VAL A 518 -1.20 -22.69 6.50
N ALA A 519 -2.39 -22.59 7.11
CA ALA A 519 -3.65 -23.01 6.48
C ALA A 519 -4.00 -22.19 5.24
N ILE A 520 -3.70 -20.88 5.24
CA ILE A 520 -3.91 -20.04 4.06
C ILE A 520 -2.78 -20.16 3.03
N GLY A 521 -1.63 -20.74 3.39
CA GLY A 521 -0.47 -20.92 2.52
C GLY A 521 0.45 -19.71 2.45
N ALA A 522 0.60 -18.93 3.52
CA ALA A 522 1.46 -17.74 3.59
C ALA A 522 2.94 -18.09 3.84
N GLY A 523 3.55 -18.87 2.94
CA GLY A 523 4.91 -19.42 3.11
C GLY A 523 6.00 -18.36 3.17
N SER A 524 5.88 -17.26 2.42
CA SER A 524 6.83 -16.14 2.51
C SER A 524 6.87 -15.50 3.90
N GLY A 525 5.71 -15.42 4.59
CA GLY A 525 5.65 -14.97 5.98
C GLY A 525 6.44 -15.90 6.92
N VAL A 526 6.30 -17.21 6.73
CA VAL A 526 7.09 -18.22 7.45
C VAL A 526 8.59 -18.02 7.23
N ASN A 527 9.00 -17.73 5.99
CA ASN A 527 10.40 -17.54 5.63
C ASN A 527 10.97 -16.26 6.22
N VAL A 528 10.24 -15.15 6.15
CA VAL A 528 10.62 -13.87 6.79
C VAL A 528 10.78 -14.05 8.31
N ALA A 529 9.90 -14.82 8.96
CA ALA A 529 9.97 -15.13 10.38
C ALA A 529 11.23 -15.94 10.73
N ARG A 530 11.56 -16.96 9.93
CA ARG A 530 12.76 -17.80 10.09
C ARG A 530 14.05 -16.99 9.89
N LEU A 531 14.11 -16.14 8.86
CA LEU A 531 15.24 -15.26 8.60
C LEU A 531 15.48 -14.29 9.77
N ALA A 532 14.41 -13.65 10.25
CA ALA A 532 14.47 -12.74 11.37
C ALA A 532 14.92 -13.44 12.66
N LEU A 533 14.41 -14.63 12.92
CA LEU A 533 14.81 -15.43 14.08
C LEU A 533 16.30 -15.83 13.99
N ALA A 534 16.78 -16.28 12.83
CA ALA A 534 18.19 -16.62 12.63
C ALA A 534 19.09 -15.41 12.86
N THR A 535 18.72 -14.22 12.38
CA THR A 535 19.45 -12.97 12.60
C THR A 535 19.49 -12.59 14.07
N LEU A 536 18.34 -12.65 14.78
CA LEU A 536 18.26 -12.38 16.21
C LEU A 536 19.15 -13.31 17.01
N GLU A 537 19.02 -14.63 16.79
CA GLU A 537 19.75 -15.65 17.55
C GLU A 537 21.27 -15.57 17.31
N ASN A 538 21.71 -15.21 16.08
CA ASN A 538 23.11 -14.88 15.80
C ASN A 538 23.57 -13.64 16.59
N GLY A 539 22.74 -12.61 16.69
CA GLY A 539 23.02 -11.43 17.52
C GLY A 539 23.13 -11.75 19.01
N LEU A 540 22.26 -12.61 19.51
CA LEU A 540 22.23 -13.10 20.90
C LEU A 540 23.28 -14.19 21.18
N ARG A 541 23.99 -14.67 20.15
CA ARG A 541 25.01 -15.74 20.24
C ARG A 541 24.43 -17.13 20.51
N HIS A 542 23.15 -17.34 20.23
CA HIS A 542 22.48 -18.64 20.31
C HIS A 542 22.59 -19.36 18.97
N TYR A 543 23.81 -19.69 18.57
CA TYR A 543 24.12 -20.16 17.22
C TYR A 543 23.44 -21.47 16.81
N GLY A 544 23.15 -22.35 17.77
CA GLY A 544 22.39 -23.59 17.53
C GLY A 544 20.95 -23.30 17.11
N GLU A 545 20.30 -22.38 17.81
CA GLU A 545 18.94 -21.92 17.51
C GLU A 545 18.88 -21.17 16.18
N ALA A 546 19.93 -20.35 15.89
CA ALA A 546 20.06 -19.69 14.60
C ALA A 546 20.10 -20.70 13.44
N LEU A 547 20.85 -21.80 13.58
CA LEU A 547 20.90 -22.87 12.59
C LEU A 547 19.56 -23.60 12.43
N VAL A 548 18.85 -23.88 13.51
CA VAL A 548 17.52 -24.50 13.46
C VAL A 548 16.55 -23.63 12.67
N ALA A 549 16.56 -22.31 12.89
CA ALA A 549 15.73 -21.39 12.15
C ALA A 549 16.14 -21.27 10.66
N ALA A 550 17.44 -21.28 10.38
CA ALA A 550 17.99 -21.01 9.06
C ALA A 550 17.98 -22.22 8.11
N ARG A 551 18.13 -23.45 8.63
CA ARG A 551 18.25 -24.68 7.82
C ARG A 551 17.12 -24.87 6.80
N PRO A 552 15.83 -24.70 7.13
CA PRO A 552 14.77 -24.87 6.13
C PRO A 552 14.90 -23.90 4.96
N LEU A 553 15.29 -22.62 5.20
CA LEU A 553 15.48 -21.63 4.13
C LEU A 553 16.62 -22.02 3.18
N PHE A 554 17.67 -22.64 3.73
CA PHE A 554 18.78 -23.14 2.93
C PHE A 554 18.39 -24.35 2.08
N GLU A 555 17.61 -25.27 2.64
CA GLU A 555 17.18 -26.49 1.97
C GLU A 555 16.14 -26.23 0.88
N GLU A 556 15.18 -25.34 1.15
CA GLU A 556 14.09 -24.97 0.24
C GLU A 556 14.56 -24.01 -0.87
N ASP A 557 15.51 -23.15 -0.58
CA ASP A 557 16.17 -22.20 -1.51
C ASP A 557 15.20 -21.31 -2.32
N ILE A 558 14.14 -20.83 -1.67
CA ILE A 558 13.11 -20.00 -2.29
C ILE A 558 13.55 -18.52 -2.31
N PRO A 559 13.42 -17.82 -3.46
CA PRO A 559 13.79 -16.42 -3.55
C PRO A 559 12.86 -15.50 -2.71
N PRO A 560 13.36 -14.40 -2.10
CA PRO A 560 14.80 -14.04 -2.01
C PRO A 560 15.47 -14.61 -0.75
N ASP A 561 14.71 -15.28 0.14
CA ASP A 561 15.18 -15.65 1.48
C ASP A 561 16.26 -16.71 1.45
N GLY A 562 16.25 -17.59 0.41
CA GLY A 562 17.33 -18.54 0.15
C GLY A 562 18.70 -17.90 -0.10
N ASN A 563 18.74 -16.67 -0.62
CA ASN A 563 19.95 -15.89 -0.76
C ASN A 563 20.35 -15.19 0.55
N LEU A 564 19.38 -14.53 1.18
CA LEU A 564 19.60 -13.71 2.37
C LEU A 564 20.05 -14.55 3.58
N ILE A 565 19.67 -15.82 3.64
CA ILE A 565 20.02 -16.70 4.77
C ILE A 565 21.46 -17.21 4.71
N LEU A 566 22.14 -17.20 3.56
CA LEU A 566 23.45 -17.83 3.38
C LEU A 566 24.51 -17.29 4.35
N PRO A 567 24.70 -15.97 4.53
CA PRO A 567 25.67 -15.45 5.50
C PRO A 567 25.32 -15.79 6.96
N GLU A 568 24.00 -15.90 7.27
CA GLU A 568 23.54 -16.28 8.61
C GLU A 568 23.92 -17.72 8.95
N ILE A 569 23.76 -18.64 7.99
CA ILE A 569 24.13 -20.05 8.15
C ILE A 569 25.64 -20.21 8.28
N VAL A 570 26.43 -19.52 7.44
CA VAL A 570 27.89 -19.59 7.54
C VAL A 570 28.36 -19.17 8.93
N GLU A 571 27.85 -18.05 9.44
CA GLU A 571 28.22 -17.59 10.78
C GLU A 571 27.77 -18.57 11.88
N ALA A 572 26.50 -18.96 11.87
CA ALA A 572 25.94 -19.87 12.86
C ALA A 572 26.61 -21.25 12.85
N GLY A 573 26.88 -21.80 11.66
CA GLY A 573 27.52 -23.09 11.46
C GLY A 573 28.98 -23.11 12.00
N VAL A 574 29.76 -22.08 11.64
CA VAL A 574 31.12 -21.95 12.16
C VAL A 574 31.14 -21.82 13.71
N ARG A 575 30.19 -21.04 14.24
CA ARG A 575 30.15 -20.77 15.71
C ARG A 575 29.58 -21.93 16.52
N SER A 576 28.70 -22.74 15.97
CA SER A 576 28.16 -23.94 16.61
C SER A 576 29.00 -25.19 16.38
N GLY A 577 29.97 -25.15 15.43
CA GLY A 577 30.83 -26.27 15.09
C GLY A 577 30.29 -27.17 13.96
N ASP A 578 29.16 -26.85 13.35
CA ASP A 578 28.64 -27.55 12.16
C ASP A 578 29.31 -26.97 10.88
N ILE A 579 30.58 -27.32 10.70
CA ILE A 579 31.38 -26.81 9.59
C ILE A 579 30.87 -27.30 8.24
N SER A 580 30.16 -28.42 8.20
CA SER A 580 29.66 -28.99 6.94
C SER A 580 28.58 -28.12 6.32
N ILE A 581 27.62 -27.65 7.10
CA ILE A 581 26.58 -26.75 6.60
C ILE A 581 27.16 -25.35 6.28
N ALA A 582 28.10 -24.88 7.10
CA ALA A 582 28.77 -23.60 6.84
C ALA A 582 29.53 -23.63 5.49
N ALA A 583 30.23 -24.72 5.20
CA ALA A 583 30.95 -24.88 3.93
C ALA A 583 30.01 -24.97 2.73
N ALA A 584 28.90 -25.73 2.84
CA ALA A 584 27.89 -25.83 1.79
C ALA A 584 27.20 -24.50 1.51
N ALA A 585 26.88 -23.73 2.57
CA ALA A 585 26.30 -22.40 2.41
C ALA A 585 27.30 -21.40 1.80
N LEU A 586 28.57 -21.49 2.18
CA LEU A 586 29.64 -20.67 1.59
C LEU A 586 29.84 -20.98 0.10
N GLU A 587 29.85 -22.25 -0.31
CA GLU A 587 29.95 -22.63 -1.73
C GLU A 587 28.81 -22.00 -2.55
N ARG A 588 27.58 -22.13 -2.09
CA ARG A 588 26.42 -21.50 -2.75
C ARG A 588 26.51 -19.97 -2.77
N LEU A 589 26.95 -19.36 -1.68
CA LEU A 589 27.17 -17.91 -1.61
C LEU A 589 28.29 -17.46 -2.57
N ASP A 590 29.37 -18.24 -2.70
CA ASP A 590 30.51 -17.94 -3.60
C ASP A 590 30.06 -17.88 -5.05
N GLU A 591 29.33 -18.89 -5.51
CA GLU A 591 28.79 -18.93 -6.86
C GLU A 591 27.90 -17.74 -7.18
N ARG A 592 26.92 -17.45 -6.30
CA ARG A 592 25.95 -16.40 -6.51
C ARG A 592 26.54 -14.99 -6.40
N ALA A 593 27.39 -14.77 -5.40
CA ALA A 593 28.01 -13.47 -5.19
C ALA A 593 28.97 -13.09 -6.30
N ARG A 594 29.73 -14.06 -6.88
CA ARG A 594 30.59 -13.80 -8.03
C ARG A 594 29.80 -13.50 -9.30
N THR A 595 28.71 -14.22 -9.54
CA THR A 595 27.81 -13.97 -10.66
C THR A 595 27.12 -12.61 -10.50
N SER A 596 26.74 -12.26 -9.29
CA SER A 596 26.20 -10.94 -8.95
C SER A 596 27.24 -9.82 -9.10
N GLY A 597 28.44 -9.97 -8.54
CA GLY A 597 29.53 -9.00 -8.59
C GLY A 597 29.24 -7.65 -7.95
N THR A 598 28.12 -7.49 -7.21
CA THR A 598 27.81 -6.25 -6.49
C THR A 598 28.67 -6.12 -5.24
N PRO A 599 28.98 -4.89 -4.79
CA PRO A 599 29.74 -4.68 -3.57
C PRO A 599 29.08 -5.35 -2.34
N TRP A 600 27.76 -5.32 -2.23
CA TRP A 600 27.06 -6.00 -1.14
C TRP A 600 27.31 -7.51 -1.15
N ALA A 601 27.09 -8.17 -2.29
CA ALA A 601 27.32 -9.62 -2.44
C ALA A 601 28.79 -10.02 -2.16
N LEU A 602 29.74 -9.27 -2.75
CA LEU A 602 31.18 -9.54 -2.58
C LEU A 602 31.64 -9.31 -1.14
N GLY A 603 31.10 -8.29 -0.47
CA GLY A 603 31.39 -8.02 0.93
C GLY A 603 30.86 -9.10 1.87
N LEU A 604 29.65 -9.63 1.63
CA LEU A 604 29.10 -10.77 2.37
C LEU A 604 29.90 -12.05 2.13
N LEU A 605 30.33 -12.29 0.90
CA LEU A 605 31.20 -13.42 0.53
C LEU A 605 32.55 -13.35 1.24
N ALA A 606 33.22 -12.20 1.18
CA ALA A 606 34.53 -12.02 1.83
C ALA A 606 34.41 -12.22 3.36
N ARG A 607 33.38 -11.68 4.01
CA ARG A 607 33.10 -11.91 5.43
C ARG A 607 32.89 -13.39 5.76
N SER A 608 32.10 -14.06 4.95
CA SER A 608 31.78 -15.48 5.15
C SER A 608 33.00 -16.40 4.93
N ARG A 609 33.82 -16.10 3.91
CA ARG A 609 35.09 -16.78 3.70
C ARG A 609 36.04 -16.59 4.86
N ALA A 610 36.14 -15.36 5.40
CA ALA A 610 37.03 -15.06 6.52
C ALA A 610 36.71 -15.89 7.79
N LEU A 611 35.44 -16.31 7.97
CA LEU A 611 35.05 -17.17 9.10
C LEU A 611 35.60 -18.60 8.97
N LEU A 612 35.82 -19.11 7.76
CA LEU A 612 36.29 -20.47 7.46
C LEU A 612 37.74 -20.51 7.00
N ALA A 613 38.35 -19.36 6.70
CA ALA A 613 39.71 -19.25 6.21
C ALA A 613 40.78 -19.59 7.24
N SER A 614 41.97 -19.92 6.79
CA SER A 614 43.17 -19.95 7.63
C SER A 614 43.48 -18.56 8.21
N ASP A 615 44.22 -18.53 9.32
CA ASP A 615 44.56 -17.27 9.99
C ASP A 615 45.34 -16.30 9.08
N ASP A 616 46.15 -16.81 8.14
CA ASP A 616 46.96 -16.00 7.21
C ASP A 616 46.11 -15.28 6.17
N GLU A 617 44.96 -15.85 5.77
CA GLU A 617 44.04 -15.29 4.75
C GLU A 617 42.91 -14.47 5.34
N ALA A 618 42.50 -14.81 6.56
CA ALA A 618 41.28 -14.23 7.18
C ALA A 618 41.36 -12.71 7.30
N GLU A 619 42.53 -12.14 7.61
CA GLU A 619 42.66 -10.70 7.79
C GLU A 619 42.41 -9.93 6.49
N ALA A 620 42.96 -10.41 5.39
CA ALA A 620 42.75 -9.78 4.07
C ALA A 620 41.27 -9.82 3.68
N LEU A 621 40.60 -10.95 3.91
CA LEU A 621 39.18 -11.14 3.63
C LEU A 621 38.29 -10.25 4.49
N TYR A 622 38.59 -10.06 5.80
CA TYR A 622 37.83 -9.11 6.63
C TYR A 622 37.98 -7.68 6.16
N ARG A 623 39.16 -7.24 5.74
CA ARG A 623 39.38 -5.90 5.18
C ARG A 623 38.63 -5.73 3.87
N GLU A 624 38.75 -6.70 2.95
CA GLU A 624 37.97 -6.72 1.70
C GLU A 624 36.49 -6.63 1.96
N SER A 625 35.96 -7.38 2.94
CA SER A 625 34.55 -7.31 3.31
C SER A 625 34.12 -5.92 3.74
N ILE A 626 34.90 -5.26 4.60
CA ILE A 626 34.59 -3.90 5.06
C ILE A 626 34.62 -2.93 3.88
N ASP A 627 35.68 -2.97 3.05
CA ASP A 627 35.81 -2.08 1.90
C ASP A 627 34.63 -2.22 0.92
N GLN A 628 34.19 -3.44 0.65
CA GLN A 628 33.05 -3.73 -0.22
C GLN A 628 31.72 -3.27 0.41
N LEU A 629 31.49 -3.58 1.69
CA LEU A 629 30.23 -3.23 2.35
C LEU A 629 30.09 -1.71 2.59
N ASP A 630 31.20 -1.01 2.80
CA ASP A 630 31.19 0.47 2.90
C ASP A 630 30.91 1.15 1.54
N ALA A 631 31.14 0.46 0.42
CA ALA A 631 30.80 0.94 -0.91
C ALA A 631 29.31 0.75 -1.26
N ALA A 632 28.52 0.10 -0.41
CA ALA A 632 27.10 -0.16 -0.60
C ALA A 632 26.26 0.47 0.56
N PRO A 633 24.98 0.83 0.32
CA PRO A 633 24.12 1.37 1.36
C PRO A 633 23.60 0.27 2.31
N VAL A 634 24.53 -0.46 2.95
CA VAL A 634 24.25 -1.60 3.84
C VAL A 634 25.06 -1.50 5.14
N ALA A 635 24.98 -0.33 5.77
CA ALA A 635 25.77 0.02 6.96
C ALA A 635 25.63 -0.98 8.13
N ALA A 636 24.48 -1.64 8.27
CA ALA A 636 24.28 -2.69 9.27
C ALA A 636 25.18 -3.89 9.04
N GLU A 637 25.38 -4.29 7.77
CA GLU A 637 26.26 -5.39 7.40
C GLU A 637 27.76 -5.02 7.52
N SER A 638 28.14 -3.77 7.20
CA SER A 638 29.46 -3.25 7.46
C SER A 638 29.79 -3.27 8.96
N ALA A 639 28.88 -2.82 9.82
CA ALA A 639 29.04 -2.88 11.27
C ALA A 639 29.26 -4.31 11.76
N ARG A 640 28.55 -5.28 11.15
CA ARG A 640 28.73 -6.71 11.47
C ARG A 640 30.08 -7.25 10.99
N ALA A 641 30.61 -6.79 9.85
CA ALA A 641 31.95 -7.13 9.40
C ALA A 641 33.02 -6.63 10.38
N HIS A 642 32.92 -5.41 10.89
CA HIS A 642 33.77 -4.89 11.95
C HIS A 642 33.71 -5.73 13.24
N LEU A 643 32.51 -6.15 13.64
CA LEU A 643 32.31 -7.01 14.80
C LEU A 643 33.06 -8.34 14.65
N LEU A 644 32.81 -9.05 13.55
CA LEU A 644 33.40 -10.36 13.30
C LEU A 644 34.93 -10.29 13.13
N TYR A 645 35.44 -9.24 12.48
CA TYR A 645 36.88 -8.96 12.40
C TYR A 645 37.48 -8.70 13.79
N GLY A 646 36.82 -7.90 14.60
CA GLY A 646 37.28 -7.63 15.95
C GLY A 646 37.29 -8.88 16.86
N GLU A 647 36.30 -9.76 16.71
CA GLU A 647 36.24 -11.06 17.40
C GLU A 647 37.39 -11.98 16.96
N TRP A 648 37.70 -12.02 15.65
CA TRP A 648 38.82 -12.77 15.11
C TRP A 648 40.15 -12.23 15.65
N LEU A 649 40.40 -10.92 15.58
CA LEU A 649 41.60 -10.28 16.13
C LEU A 649 41.82 -10.58 17.63
N ARG A 650 40.75 -10.61 18.39
CA ARG A 650 40.80 -10.98 19.84
C ARG A 650 41.28 -12.44 20.01
N ARG A 651 40.77 -13.37 19.20
CA ARG A 651 41.22 -14.77 19.21
C ARG A 651 42.71 -14.90 18.84
N GLN A 652 43.17 -14.04 17.91
CA GLN A 652 44.59 -13.92 17.53
C GLN A 652 45.45 -13.19 18.58
N LYS A 653 44.86 -12.85 19.75
CA LYS A 653 45.53 -12.09 20.82
C LYS A 653 45.98 -10.68 20.44
N ARG A 654 45.57 -10.14 19.32
CA ARG A 654 45.85 -8.79 18.83
C ARG A 654 44.90 -7.78 19.48
N ARG A 655 45.06 -7.58 20.77
CA ARG A 655 44.08 -6.83 21.61
C ARG A 655 43.90 -5.37 21.20
N THR A 656 44.93 -4.69 20.71
CA THR A 656 44.85 -3.29 20.29
C THR A 656 43.97 -3.15 19.04
N ASP A 657 44.26 -3.96 18.04
CA ASP A 657 43.52 -3.96 16.78
C ASP A 657 42.09 -4.44 17.00
N ALA A 658 41.87 -5.47 17.81
CA ALA A 658 40.56 -5.94 18.23
C ALA A 658 39.72 -4.82 18.87
N ARG A 659 40.33 -4.04 19.79
CA ARG A 659 39.64 -2.90 20.43
C ARG A 659 39.23 -1.82 19.41
N HIS A 660 40.03 -1.60 18.38
CA HIS A 660 39.68 -0.66 17.32
C HIS A 660 38.42 -1.11 16.60
N GLN A 661 38.44 -2.32 16.05
CA GLN A 661 37.30 -2.87 15.28
C GLN A 661 36.04 -3.02 16.13
N LEU A 662 36.15 -3.56 17.35
CA LEU A 662 35.01 -3.73 18.24
C LEU A 662 34.41 -2.40 18.72
N ARG A 663 35.24 -1.35 18.87
CA ARG A 663 34.74 -0.01 19.19
C ARG A 663 33.97 0.60 18.02
N THR A 664 34.48 0.43 16.78
CA THR A 664 33.79 0.84 15.57
C THR A 664 32.45 0.13 15.46
N ALA A 665 32.42 -1.21 15.59
CA ALA A 665 31.18 -1.99 15.56
C ALA A 665 30.19 -1.52 16.63
N HIS A 666 30.63 -1.38 17.88
CA HIS A 666 29.77 -0.92 18.96
C HIS A 666 29.19 0.49 18.71
N GLN A 667 30.00 1.43 18.21
CA GLN A 667 29.54 2.78 17.89
C GLN A 667 28.52 2.79 16.76
N LEU A 668 28.74 2.02 15.71
CA LEU A 668 27.81 1.88 14.60
C LEU A 668 26.48 1.28 15.08
N PHE A 669 26.51 0.15 15.77
CA PHE A 669 25.29 -0.50 16.29
C PHE A 669 24.53 0.36 17.28
N SER A 670 25.24 1.07 18.17
CA SER A 670 24.63 2.00 19.12
C SER A 670 23.96 3.18 18.42
N GLY A 671 24.62 3.75 17.40
CA GLY A 671 24.05 4.83 16.58
C GLY A 671 22.82 4.39 15.77
N MET A 672 22.77 3.14 15.34
CA MET A 672 21.63 2.56 14.62
C MET A 672 20.49 2.12 15.56
N GLY A 673 20.79 1.76 16.82
CA GLY A 673 19.85 1.13 17.75
C GLY A 673 19.75 -0.39 17.57
N ALA A 674 20.76 -1.05 16.99
CA ALA A 674 20.85 -2.48 16.76
C ALA A 674 21.32 -3.22 18.06
N ARG A 675 20.46 -3.27 19.05
CA ARG A 675 20.81 -3.63 20.44
C ARG A 675 21.39 -5.04 20.61
N ALA A 676 20.91 -6.05 19.84
CA ALA A 676 21.43 -7.41 19.95
C ALA A 676 22.92 -7.45 19.59
N PHE A 677 23.30 -6.85 18.47
CA PHE A 677 24.68 -6.79 17.99
C PHE A 677 25.52 -5.76 18.78
N GLU A 678 24.92 -4.66 19.24
CA GLU A 678 25.56 -3.70 20.15
C GLU A 678 26.03 -4.38 21.43
N GLU A 679 25.15 -5.15 22.08
CA GLU A 679 25.49 -5.88 23.31
C GLU A 679 26.57 -6.95 23.07
N ARG A 680 26.50 -7.66 21.94
CA ARG A 680 27.54 -8.60 21.53
C ARG A 680 28.89 -7.90 21.35
N ALA A 681 28.93 -6.75 20.67
CA ALA A 681 30.14 -5.95 20.48
C ALA A 681 30.67 -5.41 21.84
N ARG A 682 29.79 -5.00 22.73
CA ARG A 682 30.14 -4.53 24.09
C ARG A 682 30.79 -5.63 24.93
N LEU A 683 30.23 -6.84 24.91
CA LEU A 683 30.78 -8.00 25.64
C LEU A 683 32.15 -8.40 25.08
N GLU A 684 32.32 -8.42 23.75
CA GLU A 684 33.60 -8.72 23.11
C GLU A 684 34.65 -7.64 23.39
N LEU A 685 34.27 -6.36 23.41
CA LEU A 685 35.15 -5.25 23.79
C LEU A 685 35.59 -5.34 25.24
N ALA A 686 34.69 -5.67 26.16
CA ALA A 686 35.00 -5.90 27.58
C ALA A 686 35.99 -7.07 27.75
N ALA A 687 35.86 -8.15 26.99
CA ALA A 687 36.76 -9.30 26.99
C ALA A 687 38.20 -8.94 26.54
N THR A 688 38.42 -7.81 25.84
CA THR A 688 39.77 -7.29 25.56
C THR A 688 40.41 -6.54 26.72
N GLY A 689 39.70 -6.36 27.88
CA GLY A 689 40.11 -5.54 29.02
C GLY A 689 39.84 -4.03 28.79
N ALA A 690 38.98 -3.66 27.88
CA ALA A 690 38.52 -2.30 27.70
C ALA A 690 37.09 -2.13 28.24
N HIS A 691 36.82 -1.01 28.90
CA HIS A 691 35.46 -0.64 29.28
C HIS A 691 34.90 0.27 28.17
N ALA A 692 33.70 -0.02 27.70
CA ALA A 692 32.96 0.86 26.83
C ALA A 692 32.57 2.13 27.61
N ARG A 693 33.12 3.31 27.27
CA ARG A 693 32.66 4.58 27.81
C ARG A 693 31.46 5.01 26.93
N GLU A 694 30.31 5.17 27.58
CA GLU A 694 29.19 5.89 26.98
C GLU A 694 29.63 7.31 26.60
N ARG A 695 29.86 7.54 25.31
CA ARG A 695 29.89 8.87 24.72
C ARG A 695 28.68 8.97 23.81
N SER A 696 27.68 9.70 24.26
CA SER A 696 26.62 10.16 23.35
C SER A 696 27.24 11.07 22.29
N VAL A 697 27.43 10.55 21.10
CA VAL A 697 27.71 11.35 19.92
C VAL A 697 26.35 11.72 19.31
N VAL A 698 25.95 12.97 19.50
CA VAL A 698 24.78 13.54 18.86
C VAL A 698 25.06 13.58 17.35
N THR A 699 24.44 12.73 16.60
CA THR A 699 24.48 12.71 15.11
C THR A 699 23.10 13.08 14.56
N ALA A 700 23.06 13.54 13.32
CA ALA A 700 21.82 13.84 12.56
C ALA A 700 20.81 12.66 12.52
N LEU A 701 21.21 11.48 13.01
CA LEU A 701 20.42 10.25 13.13
C LEU A 701 19.41 10.26 14.29
N ASP A 702 19.37 11.27 15.14
CA ASP A 702 18.49 11.34 16.31
C ASP A 702 17.11 11.96 16.03
N LEU A 703 16.81 12.30 14.78
CA LEU A 703 15.53 12.88 14.42
C LEU A 703 14.51 11.78 14.11
N THR A 704 13.28 11.95 14.59
CA THR A 704 12.18 11.13 14.07
C THR A 704 11.90 11.51 12.61
N PRO A 705 11.28 10.64 11.80
CA PRO A 705 10.96 10.96 10.40
C PRO A 705 10.19 12.26 10.23
N GLN A 706 9.25 12.54 11.11
CA GLN A 706 8.50 13.79 11.10
C GLN A 706 9.39 14.99 11.45
N GLU A 707 10.30 14.84 12.41
CA GLU A 707 11.28 15.86 12.76
C GLU A 707 12.29 16.08 11.63
N GLU A 708 12.72 15.02 10.95
CA GLU A 708 13.63 15.11 9.80
C GLU A 708 12.94 15.77 8.59
N GLN A 709 11.72 15.38 8.27
CA GLN A 709 10.94 15.97 7.19
C GLN A 709 10.71 17.47 7.43
N ILE A 710 10.32 17.85 8.65
CA ILE A 710 10.17 19.25 9.05
C ILE A 710 11.52 19.97 8.98
N ALA A 711 12.61 19.34 9.39
CA ALA A 711 13.95 19.91 9.35
C ALA A 711 14.41 20.16 7.90
N ARG A 712 14.19 19.23 6.98
CA ARG A 712 14.50 19.38 5.54
C ARG A 712 13.72 20.51 4.89
N LEU A 713 12.40 20.56 5.10
CA LEU A 713 11.54 21.63 4.57
C LEU A 713 11.98 23.00 5.13
N ALA A 714 12.30 23.06 6.42
CA ALA A 714 12.82 24.26 7.06
C ALA A 714 14.22 24.65 6.55
N ALA A 715 15.08 23.70 6.25
CA ALA A 715 16.38 23.92 5.62
C ALA A 715 16.23 24.43 4.18
N GLY A 716 15.24 23.95 3.44
CA GLY A 716 14.85 24.44 2.12
C GLY A 716 14.31 25.87 2.07
N GLY A 717 14.07 26.49 3.24
CA GLY A 717 13.65 27.89 3.35
C GLY A 717 12.16 28.12 3.58
N GLU A 718 11.36 27.07 3.70
CA GLU A 718 9.91 27.17 3.88
C GLU A 718 9.55 27.73 5.27
N THR A 719 8.54 28.58 5.36
CA THR A 719 8.01 29.11 6.63
C THR A 719 7.27 28.04 7.42
N ASN A 720 7.04 28.25 8.72
CA ASN A 720 6.27 27.29 9.52
C ASN A 720 4.83 27.12 9.02
N ALA A 721 4.26 28.16 8.40
CA ALA A 721 2.92 28.09 7.81
C ALA A 721 2.88 27.22 6.54
N GLU A 722 3.89 27.34 5.66
CA GLU A 722 4.01 26.54 4.45
C GLU A 722 4.28 25.06 4.78
N ILE A 723 5.16 24.78 5.74
CA ILE A 723 5.42 23.42 6.24
C ILE A 723 4.15 22.84 6.84
N ALA A 724 3.44 23.61 7.65
CA ALA A 724 2.18 23.19 8.27
C ALA A 724 1.12 22.82 7.23
N SER A 725 1.00 23.61 6.16
CA SER A 725 0.09 23.33 5.05
C SER A 725 0.45 22.06 4.29
N LYS A 726 1.75 21.82 4.03
CA LYS A 726 2.23 20.63 3.31
C LYS A 726 2.10 19.34 4.12
N LEU A 727 2.20 19.41 5.44
CA LEU A 727 2.18 18.26 6.32
C LEU A 727 0.82 18.07 7.05
N TYR A 728 -0.19 18.89 6.71
CA TYR A 728 -1.52 18.87 7.32
C TYR A 728 -1.50 18.96 8.86
N ILE A 729 -0.59 19.79 9.42
CA ILE A 729 -0.44 20.03 10.86
C ILE A 729 -0.53 21.53 11.17
N SER A 730 -0.64 21.89 12.45
CA SER A 730 -0.67 23.30 12.82
C SER A 730 0.73 23.96 12.77
N PRO A 731 0.85 25.29 12.47
CA PRO A 731 2.14 26.00 12.56
C PRO A 731 2.80 25.91 13.95
N ASN A 732 2.00 25.81 15.02
CA ASN A 732 2.48 25.59 16.38
C ASN A 732 3.11 24.19 16.55
N THR A 733 2.56 23.17 15.89
CA THR A 733 3.11 21.82 15.86
C THR A 733 4.47 21.81 15.14
N VAL A 734 4.60 22.54 14.04
CA VAL A 734 5.89 22.72 13.33
C VAL A 734 6.93 23.38 14.24
N ASP A 735 6.57 24.45 14.94
CA ASP A 735 7.45 25.13 15.87
C ASP A 735 7.91 24.22 17.03
N TYR A 736 6.99 23.42 17.56
CA TYR A 736 7.30 22.41 18.58
C TYR A 736 8.33 21.37 18.10
N HIS A 737 8.14 20.83 16.89
CA HIS A 737 9.09 19.88 16.30
C HIS A 737 10.45 20.55 15.99
N LEU A 738 10.46 21.76 15.44
CA LEU A 738 11.71 22.48 15.18
C LEU A 738 12.51 22.77 16.45
N ARG A 739 11.85 23.10 17.56
CA ARG A 739 12.54 23.24 18.86
C ARG A 739 13.16 21.93 19.35
N LYS A 740 12.49 20.79 19.11
CA LYS A 740 13.05 19.47 19.38
C LYS A 740 14.23 19.15 18.48
N VAL A 741 14.15 19.44 17.20
CA VAL A 741 15.22 19.28 16.21
C VAL A 741 16.45 20.09 16.63
N TYR A 742 16.28 21.39 16.91
CA TYR A 742 17.38 22.24 17.37
C TYR A 742 18.07 21.72 18.62
N ARG A 743 17.29 21.21 19.57
CA ARG A 743 17.83 20.63 20.80
C ARG A 743 18.56 19.31 20.52
N LYS A 744 18.01 18.43 19.69
CA LYS A 744 18.60 17.12 19.35
C LYS A 744 19.89 17.27 18.54
N LEU A 745 19.94 18.23 17.61
CA LEU A 745 21.10 18.49 16.75
C LEU A 745 22.06 19.53 17.33
N ALA A 746 21.83 20.01 18.55
CA ALA A 746 22.59 21.07 19.20
C ALA A 746 22.72 22.36 18.35
N LEU A 747 21.70 22.67 17.54
CA LEU A 747 21.63 23.84 16.66
C LEU A 747 20.98 25.02 17.38
N ARG A 748 21.35 26.25 16.97
CA ARG A 748 20.80 27.47 17.55
C ARG A 748 19.82 28.21 16.66
N SER A 749 19.80 27.88 15.38
CA SER A 749 18.99 28.64 14.41
C SER A 749 18.64 27.80 13.17
N ARG A 750 17.60 28.26 12.43
CA ARG A 750 17.22 27.71 11.12
C ARG A 750 18.35 27.84 10.07
N ARG A 751 19.26 28.80 10.25
CA ARG A 751 20.43 28.96 9.39
C ARG A 751 21.42 27.81 9.57
N ASP A 752 21.48 27.23 10.76
CA ASP A 752 22.35 26.10 11.07
C ASP A 752 21.80 24.81 10.43
N LEU A 753 20.47 24.67 10.34
CA LEU A 753 19.83 23.58 9.60
C LEU A 753 20.21 23.58 8.11
N ARG A 754 20.22 24.76 7.47
CA ARG A 754 20.62 24.86 6.05
C ARG A 754 22.03 24.38 5.78
N ARG A 755 22.94 24.52 6.74
CA ARG A 755 24.33 24.04 6.61
C ARG A 755 24.48 22.54 6.84
N LEU A 756 23.54 21.95 7.54
CA LEU A 756 23.60 20.53 7.90
C LEU A 756 22.88 19.67 6.83
N PHE A 757 21.87 20.21 6.15
CA PHE A 757 21.04 19.51 5.16
C PHE A 757 21.29 20.02 3.72
N ALA A 758 22.26 20.90 3.50
CA ALA A 758 22.79 21.28 2.21
C ALA A 758 23.84 20.25 1.79
#